data_a9e64bd05bf03340e47223c503db248d
#
_entry.id   a9e64bd05bf03340e47223c503db248d
#
_cell.length_a   1.000
_cell.length_b   1.000
_cell.length_c   1.000
_cell.angle_alpha   90.00
_cell.angle_beta   90.00
_cell.angle_gamma   90.00
#
_symmetry.space_group_name_H-M   'P 1'
#
loop_
_entity.id
_entity.type
_entity.pdbx_description
1 polymer ?
#
loop_
_entity_poly.entity_id
_entity_poly.type
_entity_poly.pdbx_seq_one_letter_code
_entity_poly.pdbx_strand_id
1 'polypeptide(L)'
;MKRNKQQLNNLGRWTLFYTTVIFGVAFLYVAFCFVRIALTGEIKGHDLYEYALEKYLVEEVVKGKRGTLYDRDGNALAEQLTSYTLYANLYKEYGDFVEDIEYTAEQLSTVINLSKEEIFEILSKEGAKQVEFGTAGRQLTYLEKEKIDQLGLSGIKFRQNTKRFYPHGVFASHTIGYTKLDDQTSTLKGEMGLELYLDEYLAGKDGIIQYIKDKRGYLQPNKEEYVIEQSHDGYDFYLTLDSTIQTFLEEAMDNVYEQANPESLVAVVANPKTGEILAMGSRSSFDPNIRDIESYNNPIVSEPFEPGSTMKIYTYAAAINEGKYSGTQTYESGSRLVNGSTLRDYNTSWGTLTYDQGFYRSSNTAIIDILNNWISPDQFIDYLKAFGFGSSVGMPLPSESAGTLPTDWDLTQKITAGYGQGILTTPIQHIQAISAILNEGKMMKPQLISQVYDPNTEETLYKVEPEQVGTPISAETAEKVKQLMIGVVEDEVGSGRIAYSLKDFTSGGKTGTAQIADGANGYLANEYLYSYIGFAPADDPQLVMYVAMKKPETGGHDQLGQIYRFVMQNALIYLGTEKTPITDIADVYQNTEVPQLMNESVENAVTKIEEKELEPIIIGDGTQIFAQSPKAQSSVSVGSKVFIQTSKTYSLPNFTGWTKDEVVQFAMLTGLEVEYVGEGYVIDQSIPQGQLLTNPIGITITLTKDTKLLNEKMALQNIQVNSSIQESDSNVESQDHQSEE
;
A
#
# COMPACT_ATOMS: atom_id res chain seq x y z
N MET A 1 67.90 73.75 53.47
CA MET A 1 67.49 72.80 52.42
C MET A 1 67.59 71.29 52.80
N LYS A 2 68.37 70.87 53.72
CA LYS A 2 68.53 69.42 54.10
C LYS A 2 67.35 68.85 54.95
N ARG A 3 66.67 69.70 55.73
CA ARG A 3 65.53 69.21 56.60
C ARG A 3 64.23 68.86 55.84
N ASN A 4 63.91 69.54 54.74
CA ASN A 4 62.73 69.28 53.94
C ASN A 4 62.82 67.99 53.07
N LYS A 5 64.02 67.56 52.66
CA LYS A 5 64.19 66.31 51.92
C LYS A 5 64.01 65.06 52.77
N GLN A 6 64.34 65.14 54.06
CA GLN A 6 64.12 64.00 54.97
C GLN A 6 62.64 63.83 55.32
N GLN A 7 61.82 64.91 55.45
CA GLN A 7 60.42 64.83 55.68
C GLN A 7 59.65 64.30 54.46
N LEU A 8 60.03 64.73 53.25
CA LEU A 8 59.48 64.22 51.99
C LEU A 8 59.77 62.73 51.75
N ASN A 9 61.01 62.30 52.09
CA ASN A 9 61.43 60.89 52.00
C ASN A 9 60.64 60.01 53.01
N ASN A 10 60.38 60.54 54.21
CA ASN A 10 59.57 59.78 55.16
C ASN A 10 58.14 59.71 54.79
N LEU A 11 57.52 60.82 54.25
CA LEU A 11 56.12 60.78 53.74
C LEU A 11 56.02 59.75 52.63
N GLY A 12 56.94 59.70 51.64
CA GLY A 12 56.94 58.73 50.56
C GLY A 12 57.07 57.26 51.03
N ARG A 13 57.88 57.07 52.11
CA ARG A 13 58.06 55.75 52.74
C ARG A 13 56.76 55.30 53.46
N TRP A 14 56.09 56.18 54.14
CA TRP A 14 54.82 55.90 54.82
C TRP A 14 53.68 55.69 53.83
N THR A 15 53.59 56.48 52.77
CA THR A 15 52.61 56.28 51.70
C THR A 15 52.86 54.94 51.01
N LEU A 16 54.08 54.58 50.69
CA LEU A 16 54.42 53.26 50.09
C LEU A 16 54.05 52.12 51.05
N PHE A 17 54.36 52.27 52.35
CA PHE A 17 53.99 51.29 53.34
C PHE A 17 52.46 51.10 53.45
N TYR A 18 51.65 52.19 53.55
CA TYR A 18 50.23 52.11 53.63
C TYR A 18 49.62 51.54 52.34
N THR A 19 50.07 51.93 51.19
CA THR A 19 49.61 51.35 49.91
C THR A 19 49.92 49.86 49.83
N THR A 20 51.13 49.42 50.24
CA THR A 20 51.47 48.00 50.26
C THR A 20 50.58 47.21 51.23
N VAL A 21 50.33 47.78 52.41
CA VAL A 21 49.40 47.15 53.40
C VAL A 21 48.03 47.08 52.85
N ILE A 22 47.45 48.14 52.22
CA ILE A 22 46.14 48.15 51.61
C ILE A 22 46.02 47.11 50.51
N PHE A 23 47.06 47.05 49.60
CA PHE A 23 47.08 45.99 48.54
C PHE A 23 47.24 44.58 49.11
N GLY A 24 48.03 44.43 50.19
CA GLY A 24 48.18 43.16 50.91
C GLY A 24 46.84 42.68 51.52
N VAL A 25 46.11 43.58 52.19
CA VAL A 25 44.80 43.27 52.76
C VAL A 25 43.75 42.96 51.62
N ALA A 26 43.77 43.78 50.57
CA ALA A 26 42.91 43.52 49.42
C ALA A 26 43.21 42.18 48.77
N PHE A 27 44.51 41.82 48.61
CA PHE A 27 44.91 40.52 48.09
C PHE A 27 44.48 39.37 48.98
N LEU A 28 44.66 39.48 50.29
CA LEU A 28 44.23 38.48 51.27
C LEU A 28 42.71 38.36 51.30
N TYR A 29 41.97 39.46 51.14
CA TYR A 29 40.53 39.43 51.03
C TYR A 29 40.07 38.71 49.76
N VAL A 30 40.69 38.98 48.59
CA VAL A 30 40.41 38.30 47.35
C VAL A 30 40.76 36.83 47.46
N ALA A 31 41.93 36.49 48.03
CA ALA A 31 42.33 35.08 48.26
C ALA A 31 41.33 34.37 49.18
N PHE A 32 40.89 35.02 50.26
CA PHE A 32 39.86 34.49 51.16
C PHE A 32 38.53 34.25 50.41
N CYS A 33 38.11 35.19 49.55
CA CYS A 33 36.93 35.00 48.72
C CYS A 33 37.05 33.79 47.78
N PHE A 34 38.21 33.60 47.13
CA PHE A 34 38.47 32.43 46.28
C PHE A 34 38.47 31.11 47.07
N VAL A 35 39.09 31.09 48.24
CA VAL A 35 39.11 29.89 49.10
C VAL A 35 37.71 29.60 49.61
N ARG A 36 36.93 30.64 50.01
CA ARG A 36 35.54 30.47 50.40
C ARG A 36 34.74 29.86 49.25
N ILE A 37 34.82 30.41 48.03
CA ILE A 37 34.14 29.90 46.86
C ILE A 37 34.54 28.46 46.56
N ALA A 38 35.85 28.15 46.65
CA ALA A 38 36.37 26.80 46.41
C ALA A 38 35.88 25.76 47.45
N LEU A 39 35.63 26.20 48.72
CA LEU A 39 35.19 25.32 49.79
C LEU A 39 33.67 25.21 49.86
N THR A 40 32.92 26.28 49.56
CA THR A 40 31.45 26.34 49.67
C THR A 40 30.76 26.02 48.33
N GLY A 41 31.43 26.22 47.18
CA GLY A 41 30.77 26.11 45.88
C GLY A 41 29.77 27.23 45.58
N GLU A 42 29.61 28.24 46.48
CA GLU A 42 28.58 29.27 46.36
C GLU A 42 29.16 30.65 46.07
N ILE A 43 28.50 31.41 45.18
CA ILE A 43 28.73 32.86 44.97
C ILE A 43 27.41 33.60 45.18
N LYS A 44 27.41 34.55 46.16
CA LYS A 44 26.23 35.40 46.47
C LYS A 44 24.95 34.61 46.75
N GLY A 45 25.04 33.43 47.33
CA GLY A 45 23.89 32.58 47.66
C GLY A 45 23.42 31.68 46.51
N HIS A 46 24.10 31.66 45.39
CA HIS A 46 23.86 30.72 44.28
C HIS A 46 24.92 29.63 44.25
N ASP A 47 24.49 28.37 44.18
CA ASP A 47 25.35 27.23 43.97
C ASP A 47 25.94 27.27 42.54
N LEU A 48 27.25 27.27 42.47
CA LEU A 48 27.96 27.34 41.18
C LEU A 48 27.76 26.06 40.33
N TYR A 49 27.55 24.94 40.98
CA TYR A 49 27.30 23.69 40.29
C TYR A 49 25.90 23.67 39.67
N GLU A 50 24.89 24.09 40.41
CA GLU A 50 23.52 24.28 39.91
C GLU A 50 23.49 25.30 38.77
N TYR A 51 24.16 26.45 38.94
CA TYR A 51 24.22 27.48 37.90
C TYR A 51 24.97 27.00 36.64
N ALA A 52 26.01 26.15 36.81
CA ALA A 52 26.72 25.56 35.70
C ALA A 52 25.85 24.49 35.01
N LEU A 53 25.09 23.69 35.77
CA LEU A 53 24.11 22.74 35.21
C LEU A 53 23.08 23.47 34.38
N GLU A 54 22.39 24.48 34.92
CA GLU A 54 21.38 25.24 34.18
C GLU A 54 21.94 25.85 32.87
N LYS A 55 23.20 26.23 32.83
CA LYS A 55 23.81 26.88 31.68
C LYS A 55 24.37 25.93 30.63
N TYR A 56 24.76 24.72 31.01
CA TYR A 56 25.44 23.74 30.13
C TYR A 56 24.64 22.44 29.97
N LEU A 57 23.54 22.29 30.71
CA LEU A 57 22.62 21.19 30.52
C LEU A 57 21.87 21.43 29.21
N VAL A 58 21.87 20.44 28.36
CA VAL A 58 21.11 20.41 27.11
C VAL A 58 20.14 19.26 27.22
N GLU A 59 18.87 19.55 26.98
CA GLU A 59 17.83 18.56 26.77
C GLU A 59 17.74 18.25 25.28
N GLU A 60 17.77 16.98 24.95
CA GLU A 60 17.59 16.50 23.58
C GLU A 60 16.42 15.54 23.54
N VAL A 61 15.50 15.79 22.60
CA VAL A 61 14.36 14.92 22.36
C VAL A 61 14.82 13.76 21.47
N VAL A 62 14.75 12.55 22.02
CA VAL A 62 14.96 11.31 21.26
C VAL A 62 13.62 10.88 20.67
N LYS A 63 13.51 10.94 19.36
CA LYS A 63 12.26 10.61 18.66
C LYS A 63 11.96 9.13 18.73
N GLY A 64 10.75 8.78 19.17
CA GLY A 64 10.19 7.45 18.95
C GLY A 64 9.85 7.23 17.47
N LYS A 65 10.16 6.05 16.97
CA LYS A 65 9.84 5.71 15.58
C LYS A 65 8.38 5.30 15.45
N ARG A 66 7.78 5.60 14.30
CA ARG A 66 6.47 5.05 13.95
C ARG A 66 6.62 3.58 13.61
N GLY A 67 5.76 2.73 14.17
CA GLY A 67 5.72 1.30 13.90
C GLY A 67 5.50 0.97 12.42
N THR A 68 5.88 -0.22 12.01
CA THR A 68 5.84 -0.70 10.64
C THR A 68 4.58 -1.51 10.39
N LEU A 69 4.01 -1.38 9.19
CA LEU A 69 2.99 -2.29 8.68
C LEU A 69 3.67 -3.34 7.81
N TYR A 70 3.49 -4.59 8.14
CA TYR A 70 4.02 -5.74 7.39
C TYR A 70 2.89 -6.52 6.73
N ASP A 71 3.20 -7.20 5.62
CA ASP A 71 2.34 -8.24 5.09
C ASP A 71 2.38 -9.51 5.96
N ARG A 72 1.68 -10.57 5.56
CA ARG A 72 1.64 -11.83 6.31
C ARG A 72 2.99 -12.56 6.41
N ASP A 73 3.90 -12.28 5.46
CA ASP A 73 5.23 -12.91 5.37
C ASP A 73 6.34 -12.04 5.99
N GLY A 74 6.01 -10.85 6.50
CA GLY A 74 6.94 -9.93 7.15
C GLY A 74 7.63 -8.97 6.19
N ASN A 75 7.13 -8.79 4.98
CA ASN A 75 7.60 -7.73 4.08
C ASN A 75 6.97 -6.40 4.49
N ALA A 76 7.77 -5.33 4.52
CA ALA A 76 7.27 -4.01 4.89
C ALA A 76 6.34 -3.43 3.82
N LEU A 77 5.14 -3.02 4.24
CA LEU A 77 4.17 -2.32 3.42
C LEU A 77 4.19 -0.81 3.68
N ALA A 78 4.51 -0.40 4.90
CA ALA A 78 4.71 0.99 5.28
C ALA A 78 5.73 1.07 6.41
N GLU A 79 6.83 1.78 6.21
CA GLU A 79 7.92 1.92 7.17
C GLU A 79 8.37 3.37 7.33
N GLN A 80 9.09 3.67 8.41
CA GLN A 80 9.66 4.99 8.64
C GLN A 80 11.13 5.03 8.23
N LEU A 81 11.44 5.90 7.27
CA LEU A 81 12.82 6.15 6.82
C LEU A 81 13.32 7.51 7.28
N THR A 82 14.64 7.65 7.33
CA THR A 82 15.31 8.95 7.49
C THR A 82 15.19 9.73 6.19
N SER A 83 14.83 11.00 6.29
CA SER A 83 14.81 11.94 5.18
C SER A 83 15.51 13.24 5.55
N TYR A 84 15.70 14.12 4.57
CA TYR A 84 16.41 15.37 4.78
C TYR A 84 15.59 16.53 4.20
N THR A 85 15.62 17.67 4.92
CA THR A 85 15.09 18.94 4.41
C THR A 85 16.27 19.85 4.09
N LEU A 86 16.33 20.27 2.82
CA LEU A 86 17.31 21.20 2.30
C LEU A 86 16.96 22.63 2.73
N TYR A 87 17.95 23.34 3.24
CA TYR A 87 17.83 24.77 3.51
C TYR A 87 19.10 25.53 3.17
N ALA A 88 18.99 26.81 2.90
CA ALA A 88 20.12 27.67 2.62
C ALA A 88 20.26 28.76 3.69
N ASN A 89 21.49 28.96 4.17
CA ASN A 89 21.88 30.11 4.98
C ASN A 89 22.19 31.29 4.08
N LEU A 90 21.49 32.41 4.26
CA LEU A 90 21.70 33.64 3.48
C LEU A 90 22.44 34.73 4.28
N TYR A 91 22.63 34.52 5.57
CA TYR A 91 23.17 35.53 6.49
C TYR A 91 24.66 35.31 6.75
N LYS A 92 25.48 36.27 6.35
CA LYS A 92 26.95 36.19 6.42
C LYS A 92 27.50 35.92 7.82
N GLU A 93 26.82 36.39 8.85
CA GLU A 93 27.26 36.18 10.25
C GLU A 93 27.20 34.73 10.72
N TYR A 94 26.53 33.84 9.97
CA TYR A 94 26.55 32.40 10.24
C TYR A 94 27.85 31.72 9.82
N GLY A 95 28.77 32.44 9.15
CA GLY A 95 30.08 31.95 8.74
C GLY A 95 30.09 31.15 7.44
N ASP A 96 29.11 30.23 7.27
CA ASP A 96 28.85 29.46 6.06
C ASP A 96 27.49 29.88 5.48
N PHE A 97 27.52 30.61 4.39
CA PHE A 97 26.34 31.17 3.72
C PHE A 97 26.46 31.08 2.19
N VAL A 98 25.38 31.23 1.47
CA VAL A 98 25.38 31.21 0.01
C VAL A 98 26.08 32.47 -0.51
N GLU A 99 27.29 32.28 -1.10
CA GLU A 99 28.09 33.39 -1.65
C GLU A 99 27.71 33.74 -3.07
N ASP A 100 27.44 32.74 -3.92
CA ASP A 100 27.03 32.91 -5.32
C ASP A 100 25.64 32.30 -5.53
N ILE A 101 24.64 33.17 -5.54
CA ILE A 101 23.21 32.76 -5.67
C ILE A 101 22.94 32.18 -7.04
N GLU A 102 23.54 32.75 -8.11
CA GLU A 102 23.26 32.30 -9.47
C GLU A 102 23.85 30.91 -9.75
N TYR A 103 25.11 30.71 -9.33
CA TYR A 103 25.76 29.41 -9.43
C TYR A 103 25.07 28.35 -8.58
N THR A 104 24.69 28.70 -7.34
CA THR A 104 23.98 27.79 -6.44
C THR A 104 22.62 27.38 -7.02
N ALA A 105 21.88 28.33 -7.60
CA ALA A 105 20.58 28.03 -8.23
C ALA A 105 20.74 27.11 -9.44
N GLU A 106 21.76 27.34 -10.29
CA GLU A 106 22.03 26.49 -11.45
C GLU A 106 22.41 25.06 -11.03
N GLN A 107 23.27 24.90 -10.02
CA GLN A 107 23.67 23.56 -9.56
C GLN A 107 22.52 22.83 -8.88
N LEU A 108 21.76 23.46 -7.98
CA LEU A 108 20.64 22.83 -7.30
C LEU A 108 19.53 22.40 -8.26
N SER A 109 19.27 23.17 -9.32
CA SER A 109 18.24 22.82 -10.33
C SER A 109 18.53 21.51 -11.07
N THR A 110 19.76 20.99 -10.99
CA THR A 110 20.12 19.69 -11.56
C THR A 110 19.73 18.49 -10.68
N VAL A 111 19.40 18.75 -9.40
CA VAL A 111 19.14 17.68 -8.42
C VAL A 111 17.71 17.75 -7.84
N ILE A 112 17.23 18.98 -7.53
CA ILE A 112 15.88 19.14 -6.97
C ILE A 112 14.91 19.58 -8.08
N ASN A 113 13.63 19.21 -7.94
CA ASN A 113 12.60 19.51 -8.93
C ASN A 113 12.10 20.98 -8.83
N LEU A 114 13.00 21.93 -9.08
CA LEU A 114 12.74 23.37 -9.22
C LEU A 114 13.60 23.93 -10.34
N SER A 115 13.05 24.89 -11.08
CA SER A 115 13.81 25.61 -12.09
C SER A 115 14.89 26.50 -11.47
N LYS A 116 15.94 26.83 -12.25
CA LYS A 116 16.98 27.76 -11.82
C LYS A 116 16.38 29.10 -11.37
N GLU A 117 15.37 29.59 -12.07
CA GLU A 117 14.69 30.86 -11.80
C GLU A 117 13.96 30.83 -10.45
N GLU A 118 13.24 29.75 -10.14
CA GLU A 118 12.54 29.58 -8.85
C GLU A 118 13.53 29.49 -7.68
N ILE A 119 14.60 28.74 -7.84
CA ILE A 119 15.65 28.62 -6.82
C ILE A 119 16.32 29.97 -6.62
N PHE A 120 16.64 30.70 -7.69
CA PHE A 120 17.21 32.03 -7.61
C PHE A 120 16.31 33.02 -6.85
N GLU A 121 15.00 32.99 -7.12
CA GLU A 121 14.02 33.83 -6.41
C GLU A 121 14.01 33.49 -4.88
N ILE A 122 14.01 32.21 -4.53
CA ILE A 122 14.05 31.74 -3.13
C ILE A 122 15.32 32.26 -2.45
N LEU A 123 16.49 32.10 -3.08
CA LEU A 123 17.79 32.50 -2.55
C LEU A 123 17.97 34.02 -2.47
N SER A 124 17.29 34.78 -3.34
CA SER A 124 17.36 36.25 -3.40
C SER A 124 16.41 36.96 -2.45
N LYS A 125 15.70 36.26 -1.56
CA LYS A 125 14.68 36.81 -0.68
C LYS A 125 15.28 37.80 0.34
N GLU A 126 14.95 39.09 0.16
CA GLU A 126 15.49 40.17 1.01
C GLU A 126 15.10 39.97 2.49
N GLY A 127 16.09 40.18 3.38
CA GLY A 127 15.92 40.12 4.83
C GLY A 127 15.77 38.70 5.41
N ALA A 128 15.72 37.65 4.58
CA ALA A 128 15.70 36.29 5.06
C ALA A 128 17.11 35.88 5.52
N LYS A 129 17.21 35.31 6.71
CA LYS A 129 18.46 34.74 7.22
C LYS A 129 18.69 33.32 6.75
N GLN A 130 17.58 32.59 6.54
CA GLN A 130 17.53 31.21 6.13
C GLN A 130 16.29 30.99 5.25
N VAL A 131 16.37 30.13 4.25
CA VAL A 131 15.26 29.77 3.36
C VAL A 131 15.24 28.25 3.16
N GLU A 132 14.04 27.71 2.95
CA GLU A 132 13.78 26.32 2.53
C GLU A 132 13.23 26.34 1.07
N PHE A 133 13.36 25.22 0.37
CA PHE A 133 12.99 25.09 -1.04
C PHE A 133 11.61 24.46 -1.26
N GLY A 134 10.68 24.68 -0.31
CA GLY A 134 9.33 24.16 -0.40
C GLY A 134 9.28 22.63 -0.43
N THR A 135 8.34 22.06 -1.17
CA THR A 135 8.16 20.61 -1.32
C THR A 135 9.36 19.96 -2.01
N ALA A 136 9.98 20.60 -2.99
CA ALA A 136 11.13 20.06 -3.72
C ALA A 136 12.41 19.96 -2.88
N GLY A 137 12.52 20.71 -1.78
CA GLY A 137 13.65 20.60 -0.84
C GLY A 137 13.34 19.80 0.42
N ARG A 138 12.13 19.21 0.53
CA ARG A 138 11.72 18.41 1.70
C ARG A 138 11.69 16.93 1.37
N GLN A 139 11.84 16.10 2.40
CA GLN A 139 11.79 14.63 2.31
C GLN A 139 12.82 14.04 1.33
N LEU A 140 13.96 14.72 1.14
CA LEU A 140 15.05 14.24 0.30
C LEU A 140 15.61 12.91 0.87
N THR A 141 15.93 12.01 -0.03
CA THR A 141 16.61 10.76 0.27
C THR A 141 18.07 10.99 0.63
N TYR A 142 18.71 9.97 1.21
CA TYR A 142 20.16 10.03 1.45
C TYR A 142 20.97 10.24 0.16
N LEU A 143 20.54 9.62 -0.93
CA LEU A 143 21.21 9.75 -2.24
C LEU A 143 21.10 11.17 -2.82
N GLU A 144 19.94 11.80 -2.70
CA GLU A 144 19.76 13.20 -3.15
C GLU A 144 20.59 14.13 -2.28
N LYS A 145 20.60 13.92 -0.95
CA LYS A 145 21.47 14.66 -0.04
C LYS A 145 22.93 14.51 -0.44
N GLU A 146 23.39 13.29 -0.70
CA GLU A 146 24.78 13.03 -1.11
C GLU A 146 25.12 13.69 -2.44
N LYS A 147 24.23 13.66 -3.42
CA LYS A 147 24.41 14.38 -4.69
C LYS A 147 24.58 15.89 -4.47
N ILE A 148 23.75 16.48 -3.61
CA ILE A 148 23.83 17.91 -3.29
C ILE A 148 25.13 18.21 -2.49
N ASP A 149 25.52 17.36 -1.53
CA ASP A 149 26.79 17.52 -0.79
C ASP A 149 28.01 17.48 -1.72
N GLN A 150 28.00 16.63 -2.76
CA GLN A 150 29.06 16.53 -3.76
C GLN A 150 29.20 17.80 -4.62
N LEU A 151 28.14 18.62 -4.75
CA LEU A 151 28.24 19.91 -5.43
C LEU A 151 29.10 20.93 -4.65
N GLY A 152 29.37 20.71 -3.37
CA GLY A 152 30.22 21.54 -2.54
C GLY A 152 29.73 22.97 -2.37
N LEU A 153 28.43 23.21 -2.35
CA LEU A 153 27.80 24.53 -2.31
C LEU A 153 27.89 25.13 -0.91
N SER A 154 28.47 26.33 -0.78
CA SER A 154 28.52 27.03 0.50
C SER A 154 27.14 27.47 0.96
N GLY A 155 26.90 27.44 2.27
CA GLY A 155 25.63 27.88 2.85
C GLY A 155 24.46 26.89 2.68
N ILE A 156 24.61 25.82 1.91
CA ILE A 156 23.61 24.76 1.75
C ILE A 156 23.76 23.75 2.88
N LYS A 157 22.65 23.44 3.56
CA LYS A 157 22.61 22.59 4.75
C LYS A 157 21.38 21.68 4.71
N PHE A 158 21.43 20.63 5.53
CA PHE A 158 20.36 19.67 5.69
C PHE A 158 19.91 19.59 7.15
N ARG A 159 18.60 19.47 7.33
CA ARG A 159 17.98 19.06 8.58
C ARG A 159 17.48 17.64 8.41
N GLN A 160 17.89 16.75 9.26
CA GLN A 160 17.38 15.37 9.27
C GLN A 160 15.93 15.38 9.76
N ASN A 161 15.08 14.66 9.04
CA ASN A 161 13.66 14.44 9.33
C ASN A 161 13.32 12.97 9.16
N THR A 162 12.05 12.65 9.36
CA THR A 162 11.49 11.33 9.08
C THR A 162 10.53 11.39 7.90
N LYS A 163 10.51 10.33 7.11
CA LYS A 163 9.58 10.13 5.99
C LYS A 163 8.90 8.77 6.19
N ARG A 164 7.58 8.69 5.97
CA ARG A 164 6.90 7.42 5.80
C ARG A 164 7.12 6.97 4.37
N PHE A 165 7.46 5.72 4.20
CA PHE A 165 7.75 5.13 2.90
C PHE A 165 6.88 3.89 2.67
N TYR A 166 6.33 3.79 1.47
CA TYR A 166 5.46 2.71 1.03
C TYR A 166 6.14 2.01 -0.14
N PRO A 167 6.87 0.90 0.11
CA PRO A 167 7.75 0.27 -0.89
C PRO A 167 7.03 -0.18 -2.17
N HIS A 168 5.74 -0.53 -2.03
CA HIS A 168 4.93 -1.07 -3.12
C HIS A 168 4.09 0.00 -3.86
N GLY A 169 4.19 1.28 -3.50
CA GLY A 169 3.44 2.38 -4.15
C GLY A 169 1.93 2.15 -4.12
N VAL A 170 1.30 2.01 -5.29
CA VAL A 170 -0.16 1.81 -5.47
C VAL A 170 -0.62 0.41 -5.01
N PHE A 171 -0.23 -0.05 -3.88
CA PHE A 171 -0.54 -1.37 -3.34
C PHE A 171 -1.53 -1.27 -2.18
N ALA A 172 -2.75 -1.76 -2.35
CA ALA A 172 -3.82 -1.68 -1.35
C ALA A 172 -3.98 -0.28 -0.71
N SER A 173 -3.81 0.78 -1.52
CA SER A 173 -3.55 2.14 -1.04
C SER A 173 -4.64 2.68 -0.12
N HIS A 174 -5.92 2.43 -0.44
CA HIS A 174 -7.05 2.84 0.40
C HIS A 174 -7.12 2.06 1.73
N THR A 175 -6.52 0.87 1.77
CA THR A 175 -6.47 0.04 2.98
C THR A 175 -5.30 0.42 3.86
N ILE A 176 -4.09 0.51 3.30
CA ILE A 176 -2.90 0.94 4.04
C ILE A 176 -3.05 2.41 4.45
N GLY A 177 -3.47 3.26 3.51
CA GLY A 177 -3.57 4.69 3.72
C GLY A 177 -2.22 5.40 3.62
N TYR A 178 -2.14 6.60 4.20
CA TYR A 178 -0.90 7.39 4.21
C TYR A 178 -0.80 8.24 5.46
N THR A 179 0.42 8.75 5.71
CA THR A 179 0.70 9.70 6.78
C THR A 179 1.04 11.08 6.22
N LYS A 180 0.84 12.09 7.06
CA LYS A 180 1.31 13.47 6.83
C LYS A 180 2.25 13.87 7.96
N LEU A 181 3.30 14.61 7.62
CA LEU A 181 4.17 15.23 8.62
C LEU A 181 3.45 16.44 9.22
N ASP A 182 3.28 16.47 10.53
CA ASP A 182 2.80 17.63 11.26
C ASP A 182 3.92 18.68 11.34
N ASP A 183 3.69 19.85 10.76
CA ASP A 183 4.70 20.92 10.67
C ASP A 183 5.06 21.52 12.05
N GLN A 184 4.22 21.35 13.08
CA GLN A 184 4.46 21.89 14.42
C GLN A 184 5.27 20.93 15.29
N THR A 185 4.93 19.65 15.25
CA THR A 185 5.54 18.60 16.08
C THR A 185 6.64 17.83 15.36
N SER A 186 6.70 17.94 14.04
CA SER A 186 7.59 17.12 13.17
C SER A 186 7.39 15.61 13.40
N THR A 187 6.15 15.20 13.69
CA THR A 187 5.74 13.80 13.83
C THR A 187 4.89 13.37 12.64
N LEU A 188 4.98 12.10 12.29
CA LEU A 188 4.11 11.49 11.27
C LEU A 188 2.75 11.19 11.88
N LYS A 189 1.68 11.63 11.22
CA LYS A 189 0.29 11.42 11.63
C LYS A 189 -0.48 10.71 10.53
N GLY A 190 -1.26 9.69 10.88
CA GLY A 190 -2.12 8.97 9.96
C GLY A 190 -3.28 9.84 9.47
N GLU A 191 -3.54 9.82 8.17
CA GLU A 191 -4.61 10.62 7.54
C GLU A 191 -5.69 9.75 6.89
N MET A 192 -5.38 8.47 6.59
CA MET A 192 -6.27 7.57 5.86
C MET A 192 -5.94 6.09 6.17
N GLY A 193 -6.89 5.19 5.93
CA GLY A 193 -6.69 3.75 6.00
C GLY A 193 -6.24 3.25 7.37
N LEU A 194 -5.41 2.20 7.38
CA LEU A 194 -4.81 1.65 8.60
C LEU A 194 -3.88 2.64 9.29
N GLU A 195 -3.18 3.49 8.52
CA GLU A 195 -2.34 4.54 9.10
C GLU A 195 -3.13 5.49 9.99
N LEU A 196 -4.38 5.82 9.62
CA LEU A 196 -5.28 6.63 10.45
C LEU A 196 -5.90 5.81 11.57
N TYR A 197 -6.44 4.63 11.26
CA TYR A 197 -7.16 3.83 12.25
C TYR A 197 -6.26 3.38 13.41
N LEU A 198 -5.01 3.05 13.11
CA LEU A 198 -4.02 2.58 14.07
C LEU A 198 -3.07 3.70 14.54
N ASP A 199 -3.34 4.97 14.24
CA ASP A 199 -2.40 6.08 14.46
C ASP A 199 -1.88 6.13 15.91
N GLU A 200 -2.75 5.94 16.90
CA GLU A 200 -2.40 5.95 18.31
C GLU A 200 -1.40 4.85 18.70
N TYR A 201 -1.49 3.70 18.04
CA TYR A 201 -0.65 2.53 18.31
C TYR A 201 0.63 2.53 17.48
N LEU A 202 0.54 3.03 16.24
CA LEU A 202 1.71 3.18 15.35
C LEU A 202 2.61 4.33 15.78
N ALA A 203 2.06 5.40 16.36
CA ALA A 203 2.85 6.55 16.78
C ALA A 203 3.82 6.19 17.90
N GLY A 204 5.11 6.45 17.69
CA GLY A 204 6.11 6.39 18.75
C GLY A 204 5.93 7.51 19.78
N LYS A 205 6.44 7.32 20.97
CA LYS A 205 6.51 8.33 22.02
C LYS A 205 7.93 8.84 22.14
N ASP A 206 8.08 10.15 22.07
CA ASP A 206 9.41 10.79 22.22
C ASP A 206 9.92 10.61 23.65
N GLY A 207 11.21 10.42 23.78
CA GLY A 207 11.93 10.46 25.05
C GLY A 207 12.72 11.74 25.20
N ILE A 208 13.26 11.97 26.39
CA ILE A 208 14.10 13.13 26.73
C ILE A 208 15.37 12.61 27.36
N ILE A 209 16.52 12.98 26.79
CA ILE A 209 17.83 12.78 27.40
C ILE A 209 18.42 14.14 27.77
N GLN A 210 19.11 14.18 28.90
CA GLN A 210 19.88 15.34 29.33
C GLN A 210 21.36 15.03 29.35
N TYR A 211 22.16 15.92 28.82
CA TYR A 211 23.64 15.83 28.86
C TYR A 211 24.27 17.21 28.94
N ILE A 212 25.56 17.24 29.34
CA ILE A 212 26.27 18.48 29.52
C ILE A 212 27.23 18.73 28.35
N LYS A 213 27.06 19.87 27.64
CA LYS A 213 27.98 20.37 26.61
C LYS A 213 28.93 21.43 27.17
N ASP A 214 30.12 21.54 26.61
CA ASP A 214 31.01 22.65 26.88
C ASP A 214 30.61 23.94 26.10
N LYS A 215 31.27 25.06 26.32
CA LYS A 215 31.03 26.33 25.60
C LYS A 215 31.21 26.24 24.09
N ARG A 216 31.90 25.19 23.59
CA ARG A 216 32.13 24.94 22.17
C ARG A 216 31.17 23.94 21.58
N GLY A 217 30.22 23.43 22.40
CA GLY A 217 29.24 22.45 21.97
C GLY A 217 29.72 20.98 22.01
N TYR A 218 30.91 20.70 22.55
CA TYR A 218 31.40 19.33 22.68
C TYR A 218 30.87 18.67 23.94
N LEU A 219 30.49 17.38 23.83
CA LEU A 219 30.15 16.52 24.96
C LEU A 219 31.32 16.44 25.93
N GLN A 220 31.09 16.60 27.23
CA GLN A 220 32.13 16.40 28.23
C GLN A 220 32.40 14.89 28.38
N PRO A 221 33.62 14.39 28.08
CA PRO A 221 33.97 13.02 28.32
C PRO A 221 33.86 12.72 29.83
N ASN A 222 33.24 11.64 30.23
CA ASN A 222 33.00 11.13 31.59
C ASN A 222 31.80 11.69 32.35
N LYS A 223 30.77 12.28 31.70
CA LYS A 223 29.49 12.48 32.32
C LYS A 223 28.45 11.62 31.64
N GLU A 224 27.72 10.81 32.43
CA GLU A 224 26.66 9.93 31.97
C GLU A 224 25.52 10.78 31.36
N GLU A 225 24.94 10.31 30.26
CA GLU A 225 23.70 10.83 29.76
C GLU A 225 22.60 10.39 30.75
N TYR A 226 21.75 11.34 31.16
CA TYR A 226 20.64 11.04 32.02
C TYR A 226 19.38 10.89 31.14
N VAL A 227 18.84 9.70 31.08
CA VAL A 227 17.53 9.46 30.47
C VAL A 227 16.49 9.96 31.44
N ILE A 228 15.81 11.05 31.07
CA ILE A 228 14.69 11.63 31.85
C ILE A 228 13.40 10.91 31.53
N GLU A 229 13.15 10.66 30.24
CA GLU A 229 12.01 9.92 29.73
C GLU A 229 12.51 9.02 28.60
N GLN A 230 12.23 7.73 28.67
CA GLN A 230 12.60 6.78 27.64
C GLN A 230 11.75 6.96 26.41
N SER A 231 12.35 7.00 25.21
CA SER A 231 11.60 6.93 23.97
C SER A 231 11.02 5.53 23.78
N HIS A 232 9.84 5.47 23.22
CA HIS A 232 9.18 4.21 22.84
C HIS A 232 8.80 4.26 21.38
N ASP A 233 9.23 3.27 20.63
CA ASP A 233 8.79 3.07 19.25
C ASP A 233 7.34 2.59 19.24
N GLY A 234 6.58 2.93 18.21
CA GLY A 234 5.20 2.46 18.02
C GLY A 234 5.18 0.96 17.71
N TYR A 235 4.02 0.35 17.89
CA TYR A 235 3.84 -1.08 17.64
C TYR A 235 3.87 -1.41 16.15
N ASP A 236 4.45 -2.55 15.81
CA ASP A 236 4.42 -3.11 14.48
C ASP A 236 3.18 -3.98 14.28
N PHE A 237 2.57 -3.90 13.11
CA PHE A 237 1.39 -4.67 12.76
C PHE A 237 1.67 -5.57 11.57
N TYR A 238 1.41 -6.86 11.74
CA TYR A 238 1.41 -7.83 10.66
C TYR A 238 -0.02 -7.98 10.15
N LEU A 239 -0.20 -7.77 8.85
CA LEU A 239 -1.49 -7.88 8.20
C LEU A 239 -1.72 -9.31 7.70
N THR A 240 -2.97 -9.61 7.33
CA THR A 240 -3.31 -10.86 6.63
C THR A 240 -3.07 -10.76 5.13
N LEU A 241 -2.84 -9.55 4.60
CA LEU A 241 -2.55 -9.30 3.19
C LEU A 241 -1.33 -10.12 2.73
N ASP A 242 -1.49 -10.78 1.61
CA ASP A 242 -0.44 -11.53 0.92
C ASP A 242 0.05 -10.69 -0.26
N SER A 243 1.31 -10.27 -0.23
CA SER A 243 1.85 -9.36 -1.24
C SER A 243 1.81 -9.94 -2.66
N THR A 244 1.91 -11.26 -2.81
CA THR A 244 1.84 -11.92 -4.11
C THR A 244 0.40 -11.92 -4.64
N ILE A 245 -0.58 -12.28 -3.82
CA ILE A 245 -2.00 -12.29 -4.22
C ILE A 245 -2.49 -10.86 -4.48
N GLN A 246 -2.06 -9.89 -3.66
CA GLN A 246 -2.38 -8.49 -3.86
C GLN A 246 -1.80 -7.98 -5.20
N THR A 247 -0.57 -8.35 -5.54
CA THR A 247 0.03 -7.98 -6.83
C THR A 247 -0.78 -8.52 -8.01
N PHE A 248 -1.23 -9.78 -7.95
CA PHE A 248 -2.14 -10.32 -8.98
C PHE A 248 -3.44 -9.53 -9.08
N LEU A 249 -3.97 -9.10 -7.93
CA LEU A 249 -5.20 -8.32 -7.89
C LEU A 249 -5.00 -6.93 -8.51
N GLU A 250 -3.93 -6.23 -8.14
CA GLU A 250 -3.62 -4.88 -8.66
C GLU A 250 -3.46 -4.92 -10.19
N GLU A 251 -2.65 -5.84 -10.71
CA GLU A 251 -2.43 -6.02 -12.16
C GLU A 251 -3.75 -6.28 -12.90
N ALA A 252 -4.56 -7.22 -12.42
CA ALA A 252 -5.82 -7.55 -13.07
C ALA A 252 -6.82 -6.39 -13.05
N MET A 253 -6.85 -5.63 -11.94
CA MET A 253 -7.74 -4.48 -11.81
C MET A 253 -7.30 -3.32 -12.70
N ASP A 254 -5.99 -3.04 -12.81
CA ASP A 254 -5.47 -1.98 -13.69
C ASP A 254 -5.82 -2.26 -15.15
N ASN A 255 -5.54 -3.47 -15.62
CA ASN A 255 -5.86 -3.88 -16.99
C ASN A 255 -7.35 -3.71 -17.33
N VAL A 256 -8.24 -4.09 -16.42
CA VAL A 256 -9.69 -3.95 -16.65
C VAL A 256 -10.16 -2.51 -16.50
N TYR A 257 -9.61 -1.76 -15.55
CA TYR A 257 -9.96 -0.37 -15.35
C TYR A 257 -9.65 0.48 -16.58
N GLU A 258 -8.48 0.28 -17.20
CA GLU A 258 -8.10 0.94 -18.44
C GLU A 258 -9.00 0.58 -19.63
N GLN A 259 -9.44 -0.67 -19.72
CA GLN A 259 -10.29 -1.15 -20.83
C GLN A 259 -11.74 -0.72 -20.69
N ALA A 260 -12.29 -0.75 -19.48
CA ALA A 260 -13.71 -0.57 -19.22
C ALA A 260 -14.07 0.85 -18.75
N ASN A 261 -13.12 1.65 -18.30
CA ASN A 261 -13.27 3.00 -17.75
C ASN A 261 -14.51 3.13 -16.84
N PRO A 262 -14.62 2.32 -15.77
CA PRO A 262 -15.79 2.33 -14.90
C PRO A 262 -15.74 3.51 -13.92
N GLU A 263 -16.91 3.92 -13.40
CA GLU A 263 -16.98 4.90 -12.30
C GLU A 263 -16.29 4.37 -11.03
N SER A 264 -16.35 3.07 -10.76
CA SER A 264 -15.67 2.41 -9.63
C SER A 264 -15.46 0.93 -9.94
N LEU A 265 -14.36 0.39 -9.47
CA LEU A 265 -14.02 -1.03 -9.51
C LEU A 265 -13.46 -1.44 -8.14
N VAL A 266 -14.03 -2.47 -7.54
CA VAL A 266 -13.61 -2.99 -6.22
C VAL A 266 -13.45 -4.50 -6.27
N ALA A 267 -12.49 -5.01 -5.51
CA ALA A 267 -12.30 -6.44 -5.36
C ALA A 267 -11.71 -6.81 -3.99
N VAL A 268 -12.11 -7.99 -3.48
CA VAL A 268 -11.63 -8.55 -2.22
C VAL A 268 -11.41 -10.05 -2.41
N VAL A 269 -10.25 -10.54 -1.97
CA VAL A 269 -9.91 -11.97 -1.91
C VAL A 269 -9.72 -12.36 -0.46
N ALA A 270 -10.39 -13.43 -0.03
CA ALA A 270 -10.33 -13.88 1.36
C ALA A 270 -10.27 -15.41 1.46
N ASN A 271 -9.80 -15.89 2.60
CA ASN A 271 -9.94 -17.28 3.01
C ASN A 271 -11.29 -17.44 3.73
N PRO A 272 -12.27 -18.19 3.18
CA PRO A 272 -13.59 -18.29 3.77
C PRO A 272 -13.62 -19.07 5.10
N LYS A 273 -12.58 -19.86 5.39
CA LYS A 273 -12.49 -20.71 6.61
C LYS A 273 -11.95 -19.93 7.81
N THR A 274 -11.05 -18.96 7.56
CA THR A 274 -10.41 -18.16 8.62
C THR A 274 -10.95 -16.74 8.70
N GLY A 275 -11.51 -16.21 7.61
CA GLY A 275 -11.90 -14.81 7.47
C GLY A 275 -10.75 -13.88 7.08
N GLU A 276 -9.52 -14.39 6.94
CA GLU A 276 -8.36 -13.58 6.54
C GLU A 276 -8.57 -12.94 5.17
N ILE A 277 -8.40 -11.63 5.10
CA ILE A 277 -8.35 -10.88 3.84
C ILE A 277 -6.93 -10.98 3.28
N LEU A 278 -6.80 -11.65 2.15
CA LEU A 278 -5.51 -11.88 1.51
C LEU A 278 -5.14 -10.79 0.50
N ALA A 279 -6.15 -10.20 -0.14
CA ALA A 279 -5.98 -9.05 -1.02
C ALA A 279 -7.26 -8.22 -1.07
N MET A 280 -7.13 -6.90 -1.20
CA MET A 280 -8.26 -6.01 -1.42
C MET A 280 -7.81 -4.72 -2.11
N GLY A 281 -8.60 -4.25 -3.07
CA GLY A 281 -8.26 -3.07 -3.85
C GLY A 281 -9.47 -2.37 -4.45
N SER A 282 -9.28 -1.09 -4.80
CA SER A 282 -10.26 -0.28 -5.52
C SER A 282 -9.59 0.52 -6.64
N ARG A 283 -10.38 0.95 -7.63
CA ARG A 283 -10.00 1.92 -8.66
C ARG A 283 -11.06 3.04 -8.75
N SER A 284 -10.63 4.30 -8.87
CA SER A 284 -9.25 4.76 -8.93
C SER A 284 -8.48 4.45 -7.65
N SER A 285 -7.16 4.28 -7.77
CA SER A 285 -6.23 4.13 -6.66
C SER A 285 -5.22 5.30 -6.66
N PHE A 286 -4.29 5.34 -5.70
CA PHE A 286 -3.28 6.41 -5.58
C PHE A 286 -1.96 5.86 -5.05
N ASP A 287 -0.86 6.57 -5.28
CA ASP A 287 0.42 6.27 -4.62
C ASP A 287 0.53 7.03 -3.30
N PRO A 288 0.61 6.35 -2.13
CA PRO A 288 0.75 7.00 -0.84
C PRO A 288 2.00 7.87 -0.69
N ASN A 289 3.06 7.59 -1.48
CA ASN A 289 4.27 8.41 -1.49
C ASN A 289 4.05 9.74 -2.23
N ILE A 290 3.23 9.75 -3.29
CA ILE A 290 2.93 10.92 -4.13
C ILE A 290 1.70 11.68 -3.61
N ARG A 291 0.67 10.94 -3.13
CA ARG A 291 -0.60 11.46 -2.60
C ARG A 291 -1.47 12.14 -3.66
N ASP A 292 -1.58 11.53 -4.82
CA ASP A 292 -2.46 11.91 -5.93
C ASP A 292 -3.90 11.42 -5.72
N ILE A 293 -4.45 11.68 -4.54
CA ILE A 293 -5.68 11.09 -4.01
C ILE A 293 -6.92 11.79 -4.59
N GLU A 294 -7.81 11.02 -5.20
CA GLU A 294 -9.13 11.49 -5.66
C GLU A 294 -10.23 11.24 -4.62
N SER A 295 -10.17 10.12 -3.90
CA SER A 295 -11.11 9.77 -2.83
C SER A 295 -10.40 9.30 -1.59
N TYR A 296 -10.88 9.75 -0.43
CA TYR A 296 -10.34 9.37 0.89
C TYR A 296 -11.02 8.15 1.50
N ASN A 297 -12.09 7.68 0.90
CA ASN A 297 -12.85 6.54 1.40
C ASN A 297 -12.37 5.24 0.77
N ASN A 298 -12.32 4.17 1.55
CA ASN A 298 -12.17 2.82 1.02
C ASN A 298 -13.54 2.28 0.65
N PRO A 299 -13.91 2.21 -0.65
CA PRO A 299 -15.25 1.86 -1.07
C PRO A 299 -15.65 0.43 -0.67
N ILE A 300 -14.70 -0.45 -0.40
CA ILE A 300 -14.95 -1.84 0.02
C ILE A 300 -15.69 -1.89 1.36
N VAL A 301 -15.43 -0.93 2.24
CA VAL A 301 -16.04 -0.87 3.59
C VAL A 301 -17.00 0.30 3.76
N SER A 302 -16.84 1.39 2.98
CA SER A 302 -17.56 2.65 3.22
C SER A 302 -18.68 2.97 2.22
N GLU A 303 -18.67 2.38 1.02
CA GLU A 303 -19.62 2.70 -0.04
C GLU A 303 -20.59 1.55 -0.29
N PRO A 304 -21.78 1.60 0.31
CA PRO A 304 -22.78 0.56 0.10
C PRO A 304 -23.54 0.77 -1.21
N PHE A 305 -23.88 -0.32 -1.86
CA PHE A 305 -24.64 -0.35 -3.13
C PHE A 305 -25.70 -1.45 -3.12
N GLU A 306 -26.62 -1.42 -4.08
CA GLU A 306 -27.59 -2.49 -4.29
C GLU A 306 -26.88 -3.73 -4.83
N PRO A 307 -26.83 -4.86 -4.07
CA PRO A 307 -26.03 -6.03 -4.43
C PRO A 307 -26.54 -6.80 -5.65
N GLY A 308 -27.80 -6.57 -6.02
CA GLY A 308 -28.43 -7.31 -7.10
C GLY A 308 -28.48 -8.82 -6.86
N SER A 309 -28.32 -9.59 -7.92
CA SER A 309 -28.57 -11.05 -7.90
C SER A 309 -27.61 -11.87 -7.03
N THR A 310 -26.52 -11.30 -6.49
CA THR A 310 -25.69 -11.97 -5.47
C THR A 310 -26.48 -12.25 -4.19
N MET A 311 -27.49 -11.43 -3.90
CA MET A 311 -28.38 -11.62 -2.75
C MET A 311 -29.23 -12.90 -2.83
N LYS A 312 -29.44 -13.45 -4.01
CA LYS A 312 -30.21 -14.69 -4.22
C LYS A 312 -29.59 -15.90 -3.49
N ILE A 313 -28.29 -15.89 -3.25
CA ILE A 313 -27.59 -16.90 -2.43
C ILE A 313 -28.31 -17.05 -1.09
N TYR A 314 -28.56 -15.94 -0.42
CA TYR A 314 -29.11 -15.91 0.94
C TYR A 314 -30.62 -16.20 0.96
N THR A 315 -31.34 -15.85 -0.11
CA THR A 315 -32.77 -16.22 -0.28
C THR A 315 -32.95 -17.74 -0.43
N TYR A 316 -32.10 -18.37 -1.26
CA TYR A 316 -32.13 -19.81 -1.41
C TYR A 316 -31.64 -20.50 -0.11
N ALA A 317 -30.61 -19.96 0.53
CA ALA A 317 -30.11 -20.46 1.82
C ALA A 317 -31.24 -20.48 2.89
N ALA A 318 -32.02 -19.40 2.98
CA ALA A 318 -33.16 -19.32 3.89
C ALA A 318 -34.22 -20.39 3.60
N ALA A 319 -34.65 -20.54 2.33
CA ALA A 319 -35.66 -21.54 1.92
C ALA A 319 -35.19 -22.98 2.17
N ILE A 320 -33.91 -23.27 1.90
CA ILE A 320 -33.28 -24.57 2.15
C ILE A 320 -33.21 -24.86 3.64
N ASN A 321 -32.79 -23.88 4.44
CA ASN A 321 -32.64 -24.04 5.88
C ASN A 321 -33.98 -24.27 6.60
N GLU A 322 -35.06 -23.71 6.09
CA GLU A 322 -36.45 -23.96 6.53
C GLU A 322 -37.01 -25.32 6.08
N GLY A 323 -36.22 -26.11 5.33
CA GLY A 323 -36.64 -27.42 4.84
C GLY A 323 -37.79 -27.39 3.79
N LYS A 324 -38.03 -26.23 3.17
CA LYS A 324 -39.12 -26.03 2.23
C LYS A 324 -38.70 -26.04 0.77
N TYR A 325 -37.40 -26.08 0.52
CA TYR A 325 -36.83 -26.05 -0.81
C TYR A 325 -36.95 -27.40 -1.53
N SER A 326 -37.40 -27.35 -2.78
CA SER A 326 -37.37 -28.48 -3.70
C SER A 326 -36.78 -28.02 -5.05
N GLY A 327 -35.51 -28.32 -5.28
CA GLY A 327 -34.77 -27.87 -6.47
C GLY A 327 -35.33 -28.40 -7.79
N THR A 328 -35.90 -29.62 -7.78
CA THR A 328 -36.47 -30.28 -8.95
C THR A 328 -37.92 -29.84 -9.25
N GLN A 329 -38.60 -29.16 -8.32
CA GLN A 329 -39.91 -28.59 -8.59
C GLN A 329 -39.84 -27.54 -9.70
N THR A 330 -40.83 -27.48 -10.57
CA THR A 330 -40.86 -26.56 -11.70
C THR A 330 -41.75 -25.33 -11.45
N TYR A 331 -41.44 -24.26 -12.13
CA TYR A 331 -42.22 -23.02 -12.16
C TYR A 331 -42.14 -22.39 -13.56
N GLU A 332 -43.12 -21.55 -13.91
CA GLU A 332 -43.08 -20.76 -15.14
C GLU A 332 -42.25 -19.49 -14.90
N SER A 333 -41.19 -19.31 -15.67
CA SER A 333 -40.36 -18.09 -15.61
C SER A 333 -41.04 -16.89 -16.28
N GLY A 334 -40.44 -15.71 -16.24
CA GLY A 334 -40.84 -14.55 -17.02
C GLY A 334 -41.33 -13.37 -16.18
N SER A 335 -42.52 -13.38 -15.59
CA SER A 335 -43.02 -12.25 -14.78
C SER A 335 -44.01 -12.65 -13.70
N ARG A 336 -44.06 -11.81 -12.64
CA ARG A 336 -45.07 -11.94 -11.55
C ARG A 336 -45.66 -10.57 -11.23
N LEU A 337 -46.95 -10.55 -10.91
CA LEU A 337 -47.61 -9.37 -10.37
C LEU A 337 -47.52 -9.42 -8.84
N VAL A 338 -46.87 -8.41 -8.25
CA VAL A 338 -46.72 -8.26 -6.81
C VAL A 338 -47.23 -6.88 -6.41
N ASN A 339 -48.24 -6.81 -5.58
CA ASN A 339 -48.85 -5.58 -5.07
C ASN A 339 -49.07 -4.48 -6.15
N GLY A 340 -49.56 -4.90 -7.33
CA GLY A 340 -49.81 -4.00 -8.47
C GLY A 340 -48.61 -3.70 -9.36
N SER A 341 -47.40 -4.09 -8.97
CA SER A 341 -46.18 -3.94 -9.75
C SER A 341 -45.83 -5.23 -10.50
N THR A 342 -45.44 -5.12 -11.77
CA THR A 342 -45.01 -6.29 -12.56
C THR A 342 -43.48 -6.42 -12.46
N LEU A 343 -43.01 -7.44 -11.72
CA LEU A 343 -41.63 -7.81 -11.59
C LEU A 343 -41.27 -8.89 -12.63
N ARG A 344 -40.06 -8.83 -13.22
CA ARG A 344 -39.71 -9.67 -14.38
C ARG A 344 -38.27 -10.23 -14.24
N ASP A 345 -38.08 -11.38 -14.90
CA ASP A 345 -36.78 -11.87 -15.28
C ASP A 345 -36.16 -10.97 -16.36
N TYR A 346 -34.82 -10.93 -16.46
CA TYR A 346 -34.15 -10.21 -17.54
C TYR A 346 -34.43 -10.87 -18.92
N ASN A 347 -34.67 -12.18 -18.93
CA ASN A 347 -35.16 -12.91 -20.10
C ASN A 347 -36.49 -13.56 -19.77
N THR A 348 -37.55 -13.10 -20.40
CA THR A 348 -38.91 -13.54 -20.15
C THR A 348 -39.34 -14.75 -20.97
N SER A 349 -38.45 -15.34 -21.79
CA SER A 349 -38.77 -16.40 -22.75
C SER A 349 -38.23 -17.79 -22.37
N TRP A 350 -37.73 -17.99 -21.14
CA TRP A 350 -37.19 -19.28 -20.73
C TRP A 350 -38.20 -20.39 -20.58
N GLY A 351 -39.48 -20.05 -20.36
CA GLY A 351 -40.56 -21.01 -20.13
C GLY A 351 -40.48 -21.69 -18.77
N THR A 352 -40.82 -22.96 -18.72
CA THR A 352 -40.79 -23.77 -17.50
C THR A 352 -39.37 -24.12 -17.09
N LEU A 353 -38.99 -23.77 -15.87
CA LEU A 353 -37.66 -24.07 -15.26
C LEU A 353 -37.84 -24.83 -13.97
N THR A 354 -36.88 -25.64 -13.59
CA THR A 354 -36.71 -26.08 -12.19
C THR A 354 -36.18 -24.94 -11.32
N TYR A 355 -36.36 -25.01 -10.00
CA TYR A 355 -35.80 -23.99 -9.12
C TYR A 355 -34.25 -24.00 -9.11
N ASP A 356 -33.60 -25.16 -9.29
CA ASP A 356 -32.16 -25.24 -9.49
C ASP A 356 -31.72 -24.47 -10.75
N GLN A 357 -32.39 -24.72 -11.89
CA GLN A 357 -32.15 -23.96 -13.13
C GLN A 357 -32.46 -22.46 -12.97
N GLY A 358 -33.47 -22.12 -12.15
CA GLY A 358 -33.77 -20.74 -11.78
C GLY A 358 -32.63 -20.04 -11.09
N PHE A 359 -31.92 -20.75 -10.20
CA PHE A 359 -30.71 -20.23 -9.56
C PHE A 359 -29.56 -20.08 -10.57
N TYR A 360 -29.29 -21.10 -11.39
CA TYR A 360 -28.24 -21.10 -12.40
C TYR A 360 -28.40 -19.96 -13.41
N ARG A 361 -29.62 -19.69 -13.84
CA ARG A 361 -30.02 -18.62 -14.77
C ARG A 361 -30.26 -17.28 -14.09
N SER A 362 -30.14 -17.22 -12.77
CA SER A 362 -30.38 -15.99 -12.00
C SER A 362 -31.82 -15.43 -12.13
N SER A 363 -32.84 -16.29 -12.11
CA SER A 363 -34.24 -15.88 -12.24
C SER A 363 -34.73 -15.05 -11.04
N ASN A 364 -35.38 -13.91 -11.32
CA ASN A 364 -36.08 -13.09 -10.31
C ASN A 364 -37.40 -13.72 -9.93
N THR A 365 -38.13 -14.33 -10.91
CA THR A 365 -39.44 -14.94 -10.67
C THR A 365 -39.32 -16.15 -9.74
N ALA A 366 -38.22 -16.90 -9.77
CA ALA A 366 -37.93 -17.93 -8.77
C ALA A 366 -37.88 -17.35 -7.34
N ILE A 367 -37.21 -16.22 -7.14
CA ILE A 367 -37.13 -15.55 -5.83
C ILE A 367 -38.52 -15.09 -5.37
N ILE A 368 -39.29 -14.50 -6.26
CA ILE A 368 -40.66 -14.03 -5.96
C ILE A 368 -41.52 -15.20 -5.49
N ASP A 369 -41.44 -16.34 -6.18
CA ASP A 369 -42.22 -17.54 -5.82
C ASP A 369 -41.71 -18.14 -4.48
N ILE A 370 -40.42 -18.18 -4.23
CA ILE A 370 -39.84 -18.63 -2.95
C ILE A 370 -40.36 -17.77 -1.80
N LEU A 371 -40.33 -16.44 -1.92
CA LEU A 371 -40.74 -15.51 -0.87
C LEU A 371 -42.28 -15.42 -0.71
N ASN A 372 -43.03 -15.77 -1.70
CA ASN A 372 -44.50 -15.83 -1.60
C ASN A 372 -45.02 -17.16 -1.07
N ASN A 373 -44.36 -18.27 -1.42
CA ASN A 373 -44.96 -19.61 -1.24
C ASN A 373 -44.21 -20.48 -0.22
N TRP A 374 -42.87 -20.27 -0.03
CA TRP A 374 -42.05 -21.16 0.79
C TRP A 374 -41.62 -20.55 2.10
N ILE A 375 -41.11 -19.31 2.08
CA ILE A 375 -40.74 -18.56 3.28
C ILE A 375 -41.39 -17.19 3.26
N SER A 376 -41.79 -16.68 4.41
CA SER A 376 -42.34 -15.33 4.43
C SER A 376 -41.24 -14.28 4.18
N PRO A 377 -41.58 -13.14 3.54
CA PRO A 377 -40.65 -12.06 3.38
C PRO A 377 -40.06 -11.53 4.70
N ASP A 378 -40.81 -11.60 5.81
CA ASP A 378 -40.30 -11.23 7.15
C ASP A 378 -39.27 -12.20 7.66
N GLN A 379 -39.46 -13.52 7.49
CA GLN A 379 -38.43 -14.52 7.82
C GLN A 379 -37.16 -14.28 6.99
N PHE A 380 -37.29 -13.93 5.73
CA PHE A 380 -36.14 -13.61 4.89
C PHE A 380 -35.36 -12.40 5.44
N ILE A 381 -36.01 -11.34 5.92
CA ILE A 381 -35.37 -10.19 6.53
C ILE A 381 -34.59 -10.61 7.81
N ASP A 382 -35.15 -11.52 8.60
CA ASP A 382 -34.44 -12.06 9.77
C ASP A 382 -33.18 -12.85 9.36
N TYR A 383 -33.23 -13.61 8.25
CA TYR A 383 -32.05 -14.25 7.68
C TYR A 383 -31.02 -13.22 7.19
N LEU A 384 -31.41 -12.11 6.54
CA LEU A 384 -30.47 -11.05 6.15
C LEU A 384 -29.69 -10.52 7.35
N LYS A 385 -30.39 -10.25 8.47
CA LYS A 385 -29.74 -9.81 9.71
C LYS A 385 -28.84 -10.90 10.30
N ALA A 386 -29.27 -12.17 10.26
CA ALA A 386 -28.46 -13.30 10.73
C ALA A 386 -27.17 -13.46 9.92
N PHE A 387 -27.18 -13.15 8.63
CA PHE A 387 -26.00 -13.08 7.76
C PHE A 387 -25.17 -11.81 7.93
N GLY A 388 -25.55 -10.92 8.86
CA GLY A 388 -24.80 -9.71 9.20
C GLY A 388 -25.12 -8.49 8.33
N PHE A 389 -26.04 -8.56 7.37
CA PHE A 389 -26.44 -7.39 6.60
C PHE A 389 -27.19 -6.36 7.45
N GLY A 390 -26.94 -5.08 7.21
CA GLY A 390 -27.50 -3.98 8.00
C GLY A 390 -26.69 -3.69 9.29
N SER A 391 -25.52 -4.33 9.48
CA SER A 391 -24.61 -4.09 10.57
C SER A 391 -23.16 -3.96 10.05
N SER A 392 -22.34 -3.13 10.69
CA SER A 392 -20.90 -3.09 10.39
C SER A 392 -20.23 -4.41 10.79
N VAL A 393 -19.22 -4.79 10.01
CA VAL A 393 -18.44 -6.03 10.20
C VAL A 393 -17.39 -5.85 11.30
N GLY A 394 -16.96 -4.60 11.53
CA GLY A 394 -15.91 -4.25 12.49
C GLY A 394 -14.51 -4.38 11.90
N MET A 395 -14.35 -3.90 10.68
CA MET A 395 -13.04 -3.80 10.04
C MET A 395 -12.19 -2.72 10.72
N PRO A 396 -10.86 -2.92 10.86
CA PRO A 396 -9.96 -1.90 11.42
C PRO A 396 -9.68 -0.79 10.39
N LEU A 397 -10.72 -0.19 9.83
CA LEU A 397 -10.66 0.86 8.82
C LEU A 397 -11.65 1.98 9.14
N PRO A 398 -11.31 3.24 8.83
CA PRO A 398 -12.22 4.36 9.08
C PRO A 398 -13.46 4.31 8.20
N SER A 399 -14.55 4.92 8.68
CA SER A 399 -15.80 5.16 7.93
C SER A 399 -16.51 3.90 7.43
N GLU A 400 -16.41 2.78 8.15
CA GLU A 400 -17.15 1.56 7.78
C GLU A 400 -18.67 1.80 7.82
N SER A 401 -19.35 1.41 6.74
CA SER A 401 -20.80 1.49 6.60
C SER A 401 -21.50 0.20 7.01
N ALA A 402 -22.58 0.33 7.76
CA ALA A 402 -23.47 -0.79 8.06
C ALA A 402 -24.36 -1.21 6.88
N GLY A 403 -24.32 -0.50 5.76
CA GLY A 403 -25.31 -0.64 4.70
C GLY A 403 -26.69 -0.13 5.13
N THR A 404 -27.72 -0.48 4.40
CA THR A 404 -29.09 -0.05 4.73
C THR A 404 -30.09 -1.18 4.49
N LEU A 405 -30.77 -1.58 5.54
CA LEU A 405 -32.00 -2.37 5.48
C LEU A 405 -33.15 -1.43 5.88
N PRO A 406 -34.16 -1.17 5.01
CA PRO A 406 -35.29 -0.31 5.36
C PRO A 406 -36.04 -0.81 6.60
N THR A 407 -36.59 0.09 7.40
CA THR A 407 -37.40 -0.23 8.60
C THR A 407 -38.88 -0.42 8.29
N ASP A 408 -39.39 0.38 7.35
CA ASP A 408 -40.80 0.32 6.92
C ASP A 408 -40.89 -0.27 5.53
N TRP A 409 -40.93 -1.60 5.47
CA TRP A 409 -40.99 -2.35 4.23
C TRP A 409 -42.41 -2.56 3.76
N ASP A 410 -42.74 -2.20 2.52
CA ASP A 410 -43.90 -2.75 1.84
C ASP A 410 -43.60 -4.18 1.29
N LEU A 411 -44.62 -4.89 0.86
CA LEU A 411 -44.46 -6.24 0.37
C LEU A 411 -43.55 -6.31 -0.87
N THR A 412 -43.60 -5.32 -1.75
CA THR A 412 -42.80 -5.27 -2.97
C THR A 412 -41.33 -5.13 -2.61
N GLN A 413 -40.99 -4.19 -1.70
CA GLN A 413 -39.65 -3.97 -1.21
C GLN A 413 -39.05 -5.22 -0.54
N LYS A 414 -39.84 -5.90 0.31
CA LYS A 414 -39.40 -7.15 0.95
C LYS A 414 -39.08 -8.25 -0.09
N ILE A 415 -39.88 -8.34 -1.15
CA ILE A 415 -39.66 -9.31 -2.22
C ILE A 415 -38.48 -8.92 -3.11
N THR A 416 -38.33 -7.63 -3.47
CA THR A 416 -37.23 -7.17 -4.31
C THR A 416 -35.89 -7.26 -3.60
N ALA A 417 -35.86 -7.12 -2.27
CA ALA A 417 -34.68 -7.38 -1.45
C ALA A 417 -34.13 -8.80 -1.60
N GLY A 418 -35.02 -9.79 -1.87
CA GLY A 418 -34.62 -11.18 -2.12
C GLY A 418 -33.72 -11.38 -3.34
N TYR A 419 -33.75 -10.46 -4.30
CA TYR A 419 -32.81 -10.42 -5.42
C TYR A 419 -31.95 -9.16 -5.42
N GLY A 420 -31.83 -8.46 -4.25
CA GLY A 420 -30.85 -7.43 -3.98
C GLY A 420 -31.19 -6.04 -4.49
N GLN A 421 -32.47 -5.70 -4.62
CA GLN A 421 -32.90 -4.33 -4.91
C GLN A 421 -33.64 -3.71 -3.72
N GLY A 422 -33.44 -2.40 -3.50
CA GLY A 422 -34.02 -1.67 -2.37
C GLY A 422 -33.29 -1.85 -1.04
N ILE A 423 -32.13 -2.48 -1.05
CA ILE A 423 -31.19 -2.61 0.09
C ILE A 423 -29.81 -2.17 -0.33
N LEU A 424 -29.00 -1.70 0.63
CA LEU A 424 -27.63 -1.32 0.38
C LEU A 424 -26.68 -2.16 1.24
N THR A 425 -25.67 -2.74 0.61
CA THR A 425 -24.66 -3.60 1.26
C THR A 425 -23.27 -3.24 0.80
N THR A 426 -22.25 -3.56 1.60
CA THR A 426 -20.85 -3.35 1.23
C THR A 426 -20.19 -4.65 0.77
N PRO A 427 -19.12 -4.60 -0.06
CA PRO A 427 -18.34 -5.79 -0.43
C PRO A 427 -17.88 -6.62 0.76
N ILE A 428 -17.45 -5.98 1.84
CA ILE A 428 -16.94 -6.71 3.01
C ILE A 428 -18.06 -7.47 3.76
N GLN A 429 -19.29 -6.97 3.77
CA GLN A 429 -20.44 -7.70 4.31
C GLN A 429 -20.71 -8.98 3.51
N HIS A 430 -20.53 -8.95 2.18
CA HIS A 430 -20.66 -10.15 1.35
C HIS A 430 -19.57 -11.18 1.64
N ILE A 431 -18.32 -10.74 1.90
CA ILE A 431 -17.24 -11.66 2.29
C ILE A 431 -17.55 -12.33 3.63
N GLN A 432 -18.06 -11.58 4.62
CA GLN A 432 -18.50 -12.17 5.88
C GLN A 432 -19.65 -13.16 5.68
N ALA A 433 -20.71 -12.76 5.01
CA ALA A 433 -21.91 -13.58 4.84
C ALA A 433 -21.65 -14.86 4.05
N ILE A 434 -20.85 -14.79 2.98
CA ILE A 434 -20.57 -15.96 2.13
C ILE A 434 -19.70 -17.00 2.87
N SER A 435 -18.90 -16.59 3.85
CA SER A 435 -18.11 -17.52 4.65
C SER A 435 -19.00 -18.59 5.30
N ALA A 436 -20.22 -18.24 5.72
CA ALA A 436 -21.17 -19.23 6.24
C ALA A 436 -21.55 -20.31 5.23
N ILE A 437 -21.65 -19.97 3.94
CA ILE A 437 -21.93 -20.93 2.87
C ILE A 437 -20.73 -21.84 2.62
N LEU A 438 -19.52 -21.27 2.67
CA LEU A 438 -18.27 -21.94 2.29
C LEU A 438 -17.56 -22.63 3.47
N ASN A 439 -18.06 -22.46 4.71
CA ASN A 439 -17.47 -22.98 5.94
C ASN A 439 -18.54 -23.64 6.83
N GLU A 440 -19.31 -24.58 6.28
CA GLU A 440 -20.23 -25.45 7.03
C GLU A 440 -21.25 -24.69 7.91
N GLY A 441 -21.75 -23.56 7.46
CA GLY A 441 -22.68 -22.70 8.20
C GLY A 441 -22.01 -21.72 9.17
N LYS A 442 -20.70 -21.83 9.39
CA LYS A 442 -19.94 -20.95 10.29
C LYS A 442 -19.59 -19.64 9.60
N MET A 443 -20.16 -18.55 10.07
CA MET A 443 -19.87 -17.21 9.56
C MET A 443 -18.64 -16.64 10.25
N MET A 444 -17.59 -16.33 9.48
CA MET A 444 -16.30 -15.85 9.99
C MET A 444 -16.23 -14.33 9.86
N LYS A 445 -15.63 -13.70 10.88
CA LYS A 445 -15.31 -12.28 10.85
C LYS A 445 -14.16 -12.02 9.87
N PRO A 446 -14.31 -11.11 8.91
CA PRO A 446 -13.19 -10.66 8.10
C PRO A 446 -12.09 -10.05 8.95
N GLN A 447 -10.84 -10.48 8.72
CA GLN A 447 -9.67 -10.07 9.49
C GLN A 447 -8.61 -9.48 8.56
N LEU A 448 -8.02 -8.35 8.97
CA LEU A 448 -6.97 -7.67 8.25
C LEU A 448 -5.66 -7.62 9.03
N ILE A 449 -5.72 -7.76 10.36
CA ILE A 449 -4.55 -7.79 11.25
C ILE A 449 -4.38 -9.21 11.76
N SER A 450 -3.18 -9.78 11.64
CA SER A 450 -2.84 -11.10 12.15
C SER A 450 -2.06 -11.06 13.47
N GLN A 451 -1.21 -10.03 13.65
CA GLN A 451 -0.33 -9.94 14.82
C GLN A 451 0.00 -8.49 15.16
N VAL A 452 0.18 -8.21 16.44
CA VAL A 452 0.73 -6.95 16.97
C VAL A 452 2.02 -7.26 17.71
N TYR A 453 3.10 -6.58 17.35
CA TYR A 453 4.44 -6.78 17.90
C TYR A 453 4.96 -5.48 18.54
N ASP A 454 5.56 -5.59 19.72
CA ASP A 454 6.22 -4.48 20.40
C ASP A 454 7.75 -4.53 20.14
N PRO A 455 8.30 -3.61 19.32
CA PRO A 455 9.73 -3.58 19.04
C PRO A 455 10.57 -3.14 20.26
N ASN A 456 9.97 -2.54 21.30
CA ASN A 456 10.69 -2.10 22.49
C ASN A 456 10.98 -3.26 23.45
N THR A 457 10.09 -4.25 23.51
CA THR A 457 10.24 -5.45 24.35
C THR A 457 10.62 -6.69 23.56
N GLU A 458 10.58 -6.62 22.24
CA GLU A 458 10.78 -7.74 21.30
C GLU A 458 9.76 -8.87 21.52
N GLU A 459 8.52 -8.51 21.90
CA GLU A 459 7.46 -9.48 22.19
C GLU A 459 6.25 -9.32 21.29
N THR A 460 5.62 -10.43 20.93
CA THR A 460 4.29 -10.43 20.32
C THR A 460 3.24 -10.18 21.40
N LEU A 461 2.59 -9.03 21.34
CA LEU A 461 1.56 -8.63 22.29
C LEU A 461 0.24 -9.36 22.04
N TYR A 462 -0.09 -9.55 20.78
CA TYR A 462 -1.37 -10.12 20.38
C TYR A 462 -1.23 -10.86 19.05
N LYS A 463 -1.80 -12.06 18.98
CA LYS A 463 -1.97 -12.81 17.75
C LYS A 463 -3.46 -13.06 17.55
N VAL A 464 -3.97 -12.67 16.38
CA VAL A 464 -5.39 -12.79 16.08
C VAL A 464 -5.71 -14.21 15.67
N GLU A 465 -6.68 -14.82 16.34
CA GLU A 465 -7.22 -16.13 15.97
C GLU A 465 -8.50 -15.94 15.14
N PRO A 466 -8.83 -16.88 14.22
CA PRO A 466 -10.08 -16.83 13.47
C PRO A 466 -11.30 -16.74 14.38
N GLU A 467 -12.16 -15.73 14.15
CA GLU A 467 -13.35 -15.45 14.96
C GLU A 467 -14.62 -15.85 14.21
N GLN A 468 -15.39 -16.80 14.77
CA GLN A 468 -16.73 -17.12 14.28
C GLN A 468 -17.74 -16.16 14.90
N VAL A 469 -18.45 -15.39 14.05
CA VAL A 469 -19.42 -14.37 14.50
C VAL A 469 -20.89 -14.82 14.40
N GLY A 470 -21.14 -15.99 13.81
CA GLY A 470 -22.50 -16.52 13.70
C GLY A 470 -22.61 -17.90 13.06
N THR A 471 -23.82 -18.43 13.07
CA THR A 471 -24.18 -19.66 12.35
C THR A 471 -25.59 -19.48 11.78
N PRO A 472 -25.74 -18.66 10.71
CA PRO A 472 -27.05 -18.32 10.17
C PRO A 472 -27.82 -19.52 9.57
N ILE A 473 -27.10 -20.55 9.16
CA ILE A 473 -27.65 -21.75 8.51
C ILE A 473 -26.93 -23.01 9.00
N SER A 474 -27.53 -24.16 8.75
CA SER A 474 -26.91 -25.47 9.03
C SER A 474 -25.81 -25.83 8.02
N ALA A 475 -24.92 -26.74 8.38
CA ALA A 475 -23.91 -27.27 7.47
C ALA A 475 -24.51 -27.96 6.23
N GLU A 476 -25.63 -28.68 6.41
CA GLU A 476 -26.35 -29.30 5.30
C GLU A 476 -26.91 -28.27 4.32
N THR A 477 -27.45 -27.16 4.84
CA THR A 477 -27.92 -26.04 4.01
C THR A 477 -26.77 -25.40 3.28
N ALA A 478 -25.65 -25.13 3.97
CA ALA A 478 -24.46 -24.55 3.37
C ALA A 478 -23.96 -25.39 2.20
N GLU A 479 -23.87 -26.71 2.35
CA GLU A 479 -23.47 -27.62 1.28
C GLU A 479 -24.42 -27.58 0.08
N LYS A 480 -25.74 -27.59 0.30
CA LYS A 480 -26.72 -27.49 -0.80
C LYS A 480 -26.62 -26.17 -1.56
N VAL A 481 -26.43 -25.04 -0.86
CA VAL A 481 -26.24 -23.73 -1.50
C VAL A 481 -24.93 -23.69 -2.28
N LYS A 482 -23.85 -24.26 -1.71
CA LYS A 482 -22.54 -24.38 -2.38
C LYS A 482 -22.70 -25.15 -3.71
N GLN A 483 -23.44 -26.26 -3.71
CA GLN A 483 -23.72 -27.04 -4.93
C GLN A 483 -24.53 -26.24 -5.97
N LEU A 484 -25.52 -25.42 -5.56
CA LEU A 484 -26.20 -24.52 -6.46
C LEU A 484 -25.27 -23.47 -7.07
N MET A 485 -24.33 -22.92 -6.27
CA MET A 485 -23.33 -21.97 -6.77
C MET A 485 -22.33 -22.61 -7.75
N ILE A 486 -21.97 -23.88 -7.56
CA ILE A 486 -21.17 -24.64 -8.53
C ILE A 486 -21.93 -24.74 -9.85
N GLY A 487 -23.23 -25.06 -9.83
CA GLY A 487 -24.03 -25.11 -11.04
C GLY A 487 -24.16 -23.81 -11.83
N VAL A 488 -23.96 -22.64 -11.19
CA VAL A 488 -23.88 -21.33 -11.89
C VAL A 488 -22.67 -21.28 -12.84
N VAL A 489 -21.60 -21.98 -12.54
CA VAL A 489 -20.36 -21.96 -13.31
C VAL A 489 -20.17 -23.23 -14.16
N GLU A 490 -20.53 -24.39 -13.62
CA GLU A 490 -20.22 -25.67 -14.26
C GLU A 490 -21.36 -26.21 -15.13
N ASP A 491 -22.63 -25.81 -14.87
CA ASP A 491 -23.79 -26.27 -15.66
C ASP A 491 -23.85 -25.55 -17.02
N GLU A 492 -24.35 -26.23 -18.05
CA GLU A 492 -24.47 -25.68 -19.42
C GLU A 492 -25.37 -24.44 -19.51
N VAL A 493 -26.35 -24.30 -18.62
CA VAL A 493 -27.24 -23.13 -18.56
C VAL A 493 -26.76 -22.08 -17.54
N GLY A 494 -25.65 -22.30 -16.91
CA GLY A 494 -25.10 -21.42 -15.86
C GLY A 494 -24.77 -20.03 -16.36
N SER A 495 -25.24 -19.01 -15.66
CA SER A 495 -25.02 -17.59 -16.02
C SER A 495 -23.57 -17.14 -15.86
N GLY A 496 -22.76 -17.88 -15.10
CA GLY A 496 -21.35 -17.59 -14.85
C GLY A 496 -20.36 -18.41 -15.70
N ARG A 497 -20.84 -19.43 -16.41
CA ARG A 497 -20.00 -20.41 -17.09
C ARG A 497 -18.93 -19.80 -18.00
N ILE A 498 -19.32 -18.92 -18.91
CA ILE A 498 -18.41 -18.34 -19.90
C ILE A 498 -17.40 -17.40 -19.25
N ALA A 499 -17.88 -16.53 -18.35
CA ALA A 499 -17.04 -15.46 -17.80
C ALA A 499 -16.13 -15.91 -16.66
N TYR A 500 -16.53 -16.91 -15.84
CA TYR A 500 -15.88 -17.17 -14.54
C TYR A 500 -15.33 -18.59 -14.36
N SER A 501 -15.43 -19.49 -15.34
CA SER A 501 -14.80 -20.79 -15.24
C SER A 501 -13.28 -20.68 -15.19
N LEU A 502 -12.64 -21.44 -14.28
CA LEU A 502 -11.21 -21.53 -14.16
C LEU A 502 -10.65 -22.66 -15.03
N LYS A 503 -9.39 -22.58 -15.42
CA LYS A 503 -8.75 -23.58 -16.29
C LYS A 503 -8.38 -24.87 -15.53
N ASP A 504 -7.83 -24.72 -14.32
CA ASP A 504 -7.24 -25.82 -13.56
C ASP A 504 -8.03 -26.19 -12.30
N PHE A 505 -9.08 -25.46 -12.00
CA PHE A 505 -9.85 -25.63 -10.78
C PHE A 505 -11.35 -25.59 -11.04
N THR A 506 -12.11 -26.51 -10.45
CA THR A 506 -13.56 -26.37 -10.37
C THR A 506 -13.90 -25.17 -9.49
N SER A 507 -14.96 -24.45 -9.84
CA SER A 507 -15.35 -23.26 -9.11
C SER A 507 -16.86 -23.12 -8.98
N GLY A 508 -17.30 -22.27 -8.09
CA GLY A 508 -18.68 -21.92 -7.93
C GLY A 508 -18.84 -20.42 -7.68
N GLY A 509 -20.01 -19.88 -7.94
CA GLY A 509 -20.22 -18.46 -7.69
C GLY A 509 -21.61 -17.98 -8.01
N LYS A 510 -21.79 -16.65 -7.99
CA LYS A 510 -23.05 -16.00 -8.36
C LYS A 510 -22.79 -14.66 -9.03
N THR A 511 -23.38 -14.47 -10.20
CA THR A 511 -23.39 -13.21 -10.94
C THR A 511 -24.42 -12.24 -10.36
N GLY A 512 -24.07 -10.96 -10.33
CA GLY A 512 -24.95 -9.87 -9.96
C GLY A 512 -24.98 -8.80 -11.04
N THR A 513 -26.18 -8.36 -11.41
CA THR A 513 -26.40 -7.20 -12.27
C THR A 513 -27.49 -6.37 -11.62
N ALA A 514 -27.14 -5.20 -11.12
CA ALA A 514 -28.08 -4.28 -10.48
C ALA A 514 -28.21 -3.01 -11.32
N GLN A 515 -29.43 -2.51 -11.51
CA GLN A 515 -29.65 -1.18 -12.03
C GLN A 515 -29.22 -0.15 -10.97
N ILE A 516 -28.71 0.99 -11.40
CA ILE A 516 -28.27 2.03 -10.49
C ILE A 516 -29.43 2.98 -10.20
N ALA A 517 -29.71 3.17 -8.91
CA ALA A 517 -30.79 4.06 -8.47
C ALA A 517 -30.48 5.52 -8.83
N ASP A 518 -31.51 6.23 -9.36
CA ASP A 518 -31.49 7.67 -9.67
C ASP A 518 -32.32 8.46 -8.65
N GLY A 519 -32.05 8.23 -7.37
CA GLY A 519 -32.78 8.87 -6.27
C GLY A 519 -34.30 8.69 -6.37
N ALA A 520 -35.01 9.80 -6.43
CA ALA A 520 -36.51 9.79 -6.54
C ALA A 520 -37.03 9.41 -7.93
N ASN A 521 -36.18 9.33 -8.97
CA ASN A 521 -36.59 9.09 -10.36
C ASN A 521 -36.63 7.59 -10.74
N GLY A 522 -36.26 6.69 -9.81
CA GLY A 522 -36.21 5.26 -10.03
C GLY A 522 -34.80 4.78 -10.37
N TYR A 523 -34.58 4.21 -11.55
CA TYR A 523 -33.28 3.65 -11.97
C TYR A 523 -32.80 4.32 -13.26
N LEU A 524 -31.47 4.50 -13.35
CA LEU A 524 -30.82 5.00 -14.56
C LEU A 524 -30.99 4.01 -15.72
N ALA A 525 -31.24 4.53 -16.92
CA ALA A 525 -31.40 3.72 -18.10
C ALA A 525 -30.02 3.26 -18.63
N ASN A 526 -29.86 1.95 -18.82
CA ASN A 526 -28.67 1.31 -19.37
C ASN A 526 -27.38 1.50 -18.54
N GLU A 527 -27.49 1.88 -17.28
CA GLU A 527 -26.36 1.94 -16.36
C GLU A 527 -26.53 0.86 -15.29
N TYR A 528 -25.46 0.08 -15.10
CA TYR A 528 -25.48 -1.08 -14.24
C TYR A 528 -24.28 -1.13 -13.32
N LEU A 529 -24.48 -1.76 -12.18
CA LEU A 529 -23.41 -2.31 -11.36
C LEU A 529 -23.35 -3.81 -11.64
N TYR A 530 -22.22 -4.25 -12.18
CA TYR A 530 -21.91 -5.67 -12.35
C TYR A 530 -21.15 -6.16 -11.13
N SER A 531 -21.49 -7.34 -10.63
CA SER A 531 -20.78 -7.96 -9.50
C SER A 531 -20.69 -9.47 -9.68
N TYR A 532 -19.69 -10.05 -9.05
CA TYR A 532 -19.52 -11.49 -8.95
C TYR A 532 -18.93 -11.86 -7.60
N ILE A 533 -19.48 -12.90 -6.99
CA ILE A 533 -18.90 -13.56 -5.84
C ILE A 533 -18.64 -15.01 -6.23
N GLY A 534 -17.39 -15.44 -6.14
CA GLY A 534 -17.00 -16.78 -6.54
C GLY A 534 -15.93 -17.36 -5.63
N PHE A 535 -15.82 -18.68 -5.62
CA PHE A 535 -14.89 -19.43 -4.79
C PHE A 535 -14.27 -20.60 -5.58
N ALA A 536 -13.13 -21.04 -5.14
CA ALA A 536 -12.43 -22.20 -5.68
C ALA A 536 -11.43 -22.78 -4.64
N PRO A 537 -11.08 -24.09 -4.73
CA PRO A 537 -11.77 -25.14 -5.50
C PRO A 537 -13.22 -25.35 -5.04
N ALA A 538 -14.06 -25.95 -5.90
CA ALA A 538 -15.47 -26.14 -5.58
C ALA A 538 -15.73 -27.08 -4.38
N ASP A 539 -14.95 -28.14 -4.27
CA ASP A 539 -15.11 -29.17 -3.23
C ASP A 539 -14.68 -28.67 -1.86
N ASP A 540 -13.48 -28.02 -1.79
CA ASP A 540 -12.88 -27.49 -0.58
C ASP A 540 -12.41 -26.05 -0.77
N PRO A 541 -13.31 -25.07 -0.67
CA PRO A 541 -12.99 -23.65 -0.94
C PRO A 541 -11.81 -23.15 -0.11
N GLN A 542 -10.71 -22.79 -0.79
CA GLN A 542 -9.54 -22.17 -0.19
C GLN A 542 -9.60 -20.65 -0.30
N LEU A 543 -10.19 -20.16 -1.39
CA LEU A 543 -10.33 -18.75 -1.67
C LEU A 543 -11.78 -18.42 -2.05
N VAL A 544 -12.21 -17.24 -1.62
CA VAL A 544 -13.41 -16.55 -2.11
C VAL A 544 -13.03 -15.16 -2.58
N MET A 545 -13.59 -14.74 -3.70
CA MET A 545 -13.40 -13.40 -4.25
C MET A 545 -14.75 -12.73 -4.49
N TYR A 546 -14.86 -11.49 -4.02
CA TYR A 546 -15.93 -10.58 -4.43
C TYR A 546 -15.33 -9.50 -5.34
N VAL A 547 -15.95 -9.28 -6.51
CA VAL A 547 -15.52 -8.23 -7.44
C VAL A 547 -16.76 -7.50 -7.96
N ALA A 548 -16.71 -6.17 -8.03
CA ALA A 548 -17.80 -5.34 -8.55
C ALA A 548 -17.27 -4.14 -9.34
N MET A 549 -18.01 -3.80 -10.41
CA MET A 549 -17.70 -2.72 -11.33
C MET A 549 -18.95 -1.89 -11.59
N LYS A 550 -18.88 -0.59 -11.30
CA LYS A 550 -19.98 0.33 -11.43
C LYS A 550 -19.85 1.17 -12.70
N LYS A 551 -20.90 1.22 -13.50
CA LYS A 551 -21.00 2.03 -14.73
C LYS A 551 -19.77 1.91 -15.64
N PRO A 552 -19.39 0.74 -16.12
CA PRO A 552 -18.36 0.64 -17.14
C PRO A 552 -18.86 1.30 -18.45
N GLU A 553 -17.97 1.99 -19.13
CA GLU A 553 -18.26 2.51 -20.48
C GLU A 553 -18.38 1.38 -21.50
N THR A 554 -17.63 0.31 -21.29
CA THR A 554 -17.64 -0.88 -22.15
C THR A 554 -17.61 -2.16 -21.30
N GLY A 555 -18.20 -3.23 -21.79
CA GLY A 555 -18.13 -4.55 -21.16
C GLY A 555 -19.11 -4.78 -20.02
N GLY A 556 -18.72 -5.64 -19.08
CA GLY A 556 -19.56 -6.10 -17.96
C GLY A 556 -18.97 -7.33 -17.29
N HIS A 557 -19.70 -8.46 -17.33
CA HIS A 557 -19.25 -9.70 -16.73
C HIS A 557 -17.97 -10.28 -17.34
N ASP A 558 -17.70 -10.03 -18.63
CA ASP A 558 -16.48 -10.51 -19.27
C ASP A 558 -15.22 -9.88 -18.67
N GLN A 559 -15.25 -8.57 -18.39
CA GLN A 559 -14.15 -7.84 -17.74
C GLN A 559 -13.98 -8.28 -16.29
N LEU A 560 -15.06 -8.40 -15.52
CA LEU A 560 -14.99 -8.94 -14.17
C LEU A 560 -14.44 -10.38 -14.16
N GLY A 561 -14.81 -11.17 -15.17
CA GLY A 561 -14.32 -12.53 -15.35
C GLY A 561 -12.82 -12.58 -15.61
N GLN A 562 -12.24 -11.60 -16.31
CA GLN A 562 -10.79 -11.49 -16.49
C GLN A 562 -10.09 -11.36 -15.15
N ILE A 563 -10.55 -10.42 -14.29
CA ILE A 563 -9.98 -10.23 -12.96
C ILE A 563 -10.10 -11.52 -12.14
N TYR A 564 -11.31 -12.07 -12.05
CA TYR A 564 -11.57 -13.28 -11.25
C TYR A 564 -10.68 -14.45 -11.67
N ARG A 565 -10.66 -14.77 -12.97
CA ARG A 565 -9.88 -15.90 -13.49
C ARG A 565 -8.38 -15.72 -13.26
N PHE A 566 -7.85 -14.54 -13.57
CA PHE A 566 -6.43 -14.26 -13.41
C PHE A 566 -6.00 -14.37 -11.95
N VAL A 567 -6.71 -13.70 -11.05
CA VAL A 567 -6.39 -13.68 -9.62
C VAL A 567 -6.56 -15.06 -8.99
N MET A 568 -7.73 -15.68 -9.18
CA MET A 568 -8.02 -16.96 -8.52
C MET A 568 -7.14 -18.10 -9.02
N GLN A 569 -6.90 -18.16 -10.34
CA GLN A 569 -6.03 -19.17 -10.94
C GLN A 569 -4.60 -19.08 -10.38
N ASN A 570 -4.01 -17.88 -10.41
CA ASN A 570 -2.64 -17.66 -9.97
C ASN A 570 -2.49 -17.80 -8.44
N ALA A 571 -3.45 -17.27 -7.67
CA ALA A 571 -3.43 -17.38 -6.22
C ALA A 571 -3.53 -18.84 -5.74
N LEU A 572 -4.40 -19.66 -6.33
CA LEU A 572 -4.52 -21.09 -5.98
C LEU A 572 -3.25 -21.88 -6.33
N ILE A 573 -2.63 -21.61 -7.49
CA ILE A 573 -1.34 -22.20 -7.85
C ILE A 573 -0.25 -21.77 -6.87
N TYR A 574 -0.21 -20.48 -6.55
CA TYR A 574 0.75 -19.93 -5.58
C TYR A 574 0.62 -20.58 -4.19
N LEU A 575 -0.61 -20.82 -3.74
CA LEU A 575 -0.89 -21.51 -2.47
C LEU A 575 -0.62 -23.02 -2.52
N GLY A 576 -0.26 -23.57 -3.67
CA GLY A 576 0.02 -25.00 -3.86
C GLY A 576 -1.22 -25.87 -3.83
N THR A 577 -2.39 -25.32 -4.18
CA THR A 577 -3.64 -26.07 -4.24
C THR A 577 -3.59 -27.12 -5.36
N GLU A 578 -4.06 -28.35 -5.10
CA GLU A 578 -4.12 -29.40 -6.09
C GLU A 578 -5.10 -29.04 -7.22
N LYS A 579 -4.65 -29.21 -8.47
CA LYS A 579 -5.47 -28.94 -9.65
C LYS A 579 -6.63 -29.95 -9.75
N THR A 580 -7.82 -29.45 -10.02
CA THR A 580 -9.01 -30.28 -10.29
C THR A 580 -9.31 -30.24 -11.79
N PRO A 581 -9.27 -31.39 -12.51
CA PRO A 581 -9.45 -31.40 -13.96
C PRO A 581 -10.85 -30.92 -14.35
N ILE A 582 -10.93 -30.00 -15.31
CA ILE A 582 -12.18 -29.46 -15.86
C ILE A 582 -12.35 -29.94 -17.30
N THR A 583 -13.57 -30.23 -17.69
CA THR A 583 -13.95 -30.60 -19.05
C THR A 583 -14.19 -29.36 -19.91
N ASP A 584 -13.39 -29.25 -21.00
CA ASP A 584 -13.58 -28.42 -22.19
C ASP A 584 -14.32 -27.08 -22.10
N ILE A 585 -13.59 -26.02 -21.82
CA ILE A 585 -13.93 -24.69 -22.35
C ILE A 585 -12.72 -24.20 -23.15
N ALA A 586 -12.92 -23.95 -24.45
CA ALA A 586 -11.88 -23.42 -25.31
C ALA A 586 -11.38 -22.07 -24.78
N ASP A 587 -10.08 -21.92 -24.61
CA ASP A 587 -9.42 -20.70 -24.18
C ASP A 587 -9.83 -19.52 -25.10
N VAL A 588 -10.59 -18.58 -24.56
CA VAL A 588 -10.92 -17.32 -25.23
C VAL A 588 -9.78 -16.32 -25.08
N TYR A 589 -8.86 -16.57 -24.13
CA TYR A 589 -7.66 -15.75 -23.88
C TYR A 589 -6.40 -16.58 -24.03
N GLN A 590 -5.44 -16.06 -24.75
CA GLN A 590 -4.11 -16.68 -24.91
C GLN A 590 -3.29 -16.49 -23.62
N ASN A 591 -3.58 -17.27 -22.60
CA ASN A 591 -2.74 -17.40 -21.41
C ASN A 591 -1.85 -18.62 -21.54
N THR A 592 -0.65 -18.51 -21.00
CA THR A 592 0.34 -19.58 -20.97
C THR A 592 0.82 -19.82 -19.55
N GLU A 593 1.41 -20.98 -19.30
CA GLU A 593 1.86 -21.37 -17.96
C GLU A 593 3.36 -21.13 -17.82
N VAL A 594 3.76 -20.43 -16.74
CA VAL A 594 5.18 -20.20 -16.43
C VAL A 594 5.87 -21.53 -16.14
N PRO A 595 6.94 -21.89 -16.87
CA PRO A 595 7.63 -23.16 -16.67
C PRO A 595 8.42 -23.21 -15.36
N GLN A 596 8.68 -24.42 -14.86
CA GLN A 596 9.60 -24.64 -13.74
C GLN A 596 11.05 -24.46 -14.22
N LEU A 597 11.77 -23.49 -13.64
CA LEU A 597 13.11 -23.07 -14.08
C LEU A 597 14.19 -23.20 -12.99
N MET A 598 13.79 -23.46 -11.75
CA MET A 598 14.71 -23.57 -10.63
C MET A 598 15.74 -24.67 -10.83
N ASN A 599 17.03 -24.36 -10.61
CA ASN A 599 18.19 -25.24 -10.79
C ASN A 599 18.48 -25.63 -12.24
N GLU A 600 17.84 -25.00 -13.24
CA GLU A 600 18.16 -25.20 -14.65
C GLU A 600 19.30 -24.30 -15.12
N SER A 601 19.90 -24.66 -16.27
CA SER A 601 20.81 -23.74 -16.95
C SER A 601 20.05 -22.62 -17.61
N VAL A 602 20.68 -21.46 -17.71
CA VAL A 602 20.07 -20.25 -18.34
C VAL A 602 19.59 -20.57 -19.77
N GLU A 603 20.38 -21.27 -20.56
CA GLU A 603 20.04 -21.62 -21.95
C GLU A 603 18.76 -22.47 -22.04
N ASN A 604 18.63 -23.50 -21.19
CA ASN A 604 17.41 -24.32 -21.13
C ASN A 604 16.19 -23.54 -20.64
N ALA A 605 16.40 -22.65 -19.70
CA ALA A 605 15.32 -21.85 -19.15
C ALA A 605 14.78 -20.84 -20.17
N VAL A 606 15.67 -20.15 -20.87
CA VAL A 606 15.29 -19.21 -21.96
C VAL A 606 14.47 -19.96 -23.01
N THR A 607 14.95 -21.12 -23.48
CA THR A 607 14.21 -21.94 -24.46
C THR A 607 12.80 -22.30 -23.94
N LYS A 608 12.67 -22.73 -22.68
CA LYS A 608 11.38 -23.08 -22.09
C LYS A 608 10.43 -21.90 -21.95
N ILE A 609 10.96 -20.72 -21.64
CA ILE A 609 10.18 -19.47 -21.54
C ILE A 609 9.67 -19.08 -22.94
N GLU A 610 10.56 -19.07 -23.95
CA GLU A 610 10.21 -18.73 -25.32
C GLU A 610 9.26 -19.74 -25.97
N GLU A 611 9.37 -21.04 -25.68
CA GLU A 611 8.41 -22.07 -26.11
C GLU A 611 7.00 -21.84 -25.58
N LYS A 612 6.88 -21.08 -24.48
CA LYS A 612 5.62 -20.65 -23.88
C LYS A 612 5.16 -19.27 -24.35
N GLU A 613 5.83 -18.71 -25.35
CA GLU A 613 5.57 -17.35 -25.87
C GLU A 613 5.68 -16.28 -24.78
N LEU A 614 6.61 -16.46 -23.82
CA LEU A 614 6.93 -15.54 -22.73
C LEU A 614 8.27 -14.84 -22.98
N GLU A 615 8.51 -13.69 -22.34
CA GLU A 615 9.73 -12.89 -22.47
C GLU A 615 10.70 -13.18 -21.29
N PRO A 616 11.91 -13.76 -21.53
CA PRO A 616 12.87 -14.01 -20.47
C PRO A 616 13.63 -12.75 -20.07
N ILE A 617 13.69 -12.43 -18.78
CA ILE A 617 14.53 -11.37 -18.21
C ILE A 617 15.56 -12.00 -17.27
N ILE A 618 16.83 -12.00 -17.70
CA ILE A 618 17.94 -12.63 -16.96
C ILE A 618 18.56 -11.62 -15.98
N ILE A 619 18.63 -11.99 -14.70
CA ILE A 619 19.19 -11.19 -13.62
C ILE A 619 20.46 -11.85 -13.11
N GLY A 620 21.61 -11.25 -13.44
CA GLY A 620 22.94 -11.74 -13.09
C GLY A 620 23.65 -12.49 -14.21
N ASP A 621 24.85 -12.96 -13.93
CA ASP A 621 25.80 -13.61 -14.86
C ASP A 621 26.09 -15.08 -14.51
N GLY A 622 25.32 -15.65 -13.61
CA GLY A 622 25.44 -17.05 -13.20
C GLY A 622 24.97 -18.03 -14.26
N THR A 623 25.32 -19.29 -14.12
CA THR A 623 24.99 -20.35 -15.07
C THR A 623 23.75 -21.16 -14.70
N GLN A 624 23.25 -21.01 -13.45
CA GLN A 624 22.08 -21.71 -12.93
C GLN A 624 21.11 -20.76 -12.28
N ILE A 625 19.82 -21.07 -12.35
CA ILE A 625 18.74 -20.26 -11.82
C ILE A 625 18.46 -20.68 -10.38
N PHE A 626 18.46 -19.72 -9.44
CA PHE A 626 18.11 -19.94 -8.05
C PHE A 626 16.85 -19.20 -7.59
N ALA A 627 16.30 -18.27 -8.42
CA ALA A 627 15.01 -17.64 -8.18
C ALA A 627 14.32 -17.32 -9.51
N GLN A 628 12.99 -17.34 -9.52
CA GLN A 628 12.15 -16.93 -10.65
C GLN A 628 10.91 -16.18 -10.19
N SER A 629 10.41 -15.26 -11.01
CA SER A 629 9.11 -14.59 -10.87
C SER A 629 8.52 -14.36 -12.26
N PRO A 630 7.23 -14.67 -12.48
CA PRO A 630 6.31 -15.35 -11.58
C PRO A 630 6.74 -16.78 -11.22
N LYS A 631 6.13 -17.36 -10.19
CA LYS A 631 6.41 -18.74 -9.78
C LYS A 631 6.03 -19.73 -10.90
N ALA A 632 6.67 -20.90 -10.90
CA ALA A 632 6.30 -21.98 -11.79
C ALA A 632 4.82 -22.33 -11.70
N GLN A 633 4.20 -22.67 -12.84
CA GLN A 633 2.78 -23.02 -12.99
C GLN A 633 1.80 -21.82 -12.79
N SER A 634 2.28 -20.60 -12.59
CA SER A 634 1.43 -19.41 -12.70
C SER A 634 0.89 -19.27 -14.11
N SER A 635 -0.40 -18.92 -14.24
CA SER A 635 -1.00 -18.58 -15.55
C SER A 635 -0.79 -17.09 -15.80
N VAL A 636 -0.12 -16.75 -16.88
CA VAL A 636 0.19 -15.39 -17.30
C VAL A 636 -0.19 -15.20 -18.76
N SER A 637 -0.45 -13.96 -19.17
CA SER A 637 -0.72 -13.67 -20.58
C SER A 637 0.49 -13.95 -21.44
N VAL A 638 0.27 -14.41 -22.67
CA VAL A 638 1.31 -14.51 -23.70
C VAL A 638 2.02 -13.15 -23.84
N GLY A 639 3.35 -13.18 -23.89
CA GLY A 639 4.20 -11.99 -23.93
C GLY A 639 4.59 -11.43 -22.55
N SER A 640 4.07 -12.00 -21.43
CA SER A 640 4.49 -11.57 -20.08
C SER A 640 5.96 -11.85 -19.81
N LYS A 641 6.61 -10.97 -19.04
CA LYS A 641 8.01 -11.14 -18.63
C LYS A 641 8.15 -12.20 -17.54
N VAL A 642 9.17 -13.06 -17.70
CA VAL A 642 9.57 -14.03 -16.67
C VAL A 642 10.99 -13.70 -16.22
N PHE A 643 11.12 -13.26 -14.99
CA PHE A 643 12.38 -12.89 -14.37
C PHE A 643 13.07 -14.15 -13.83
N ILE A 644 14.33 -14.36 -14.21
CA ILE A 644 15.16 -15.49 -13.73
C ILE A 644 16.45 -14.94 -13.13
N GLN A 645 16.68 -15.23 -11.84
CA GLN A 645 17.87 -14.75 -11.13
C GLN A 645 18.94 -15.84 -11.06
N THR A 646 20.15 -15.49 -11.53
CA THR A 646 21.30 -16.40 -11.64
C THR A 646 22.46 -15.98 -10.73
N SER A 647 22.50 -14.72 -10.26
CA SER A 647 23.52 -14.18 -9.35
C SER A 647 22.91 -13.09 -8.46
N LYS A 648 23.49 -12.87 -7.28
CA LYS A 648 23.15 -11.72 -6.42
C LYS A 648 23.75 -10.41 -6.92
N THR A 649 24.79 -10.49 -7.74
CA THR A 649 25.36 -9.36 -8.46
C THR A 649 24.76 -9.34 -9.86
N TYR A 650 24.21 -8.20 -10.27
CA TYR A 650 23.55 -8.07 -11.57
C TYR A 650 23.76 -6.66 -12.15
N SER A 651 23.72 -6.57 -13.48
CA SER A 651 23.63 -5.30 -14.17
C SER A 651 22.19 -4.84 -14.22
N LEU A 652 21.95 -3.58 -13.86
CA LEU A 652 20.60 -3.00 -13.89
C LEU A 652 20.07 -3.00 -15.33
N PRO A 653 18.87 -3.55 -15.58
CA PRO A 653 18.28 -3.52 -16.91
C PRO A 653 17.80 -2.10 -17.28
N ASN A 654 17.43 -1.92 -18.54
CA ASN A 654 16.66 -0.77 -18.95
C ASN A 654 15.18 -1.04 -18.66
N PHE A 655 14.60 -0.29 -17.75
CA PHE A 655 13.19 -0.43 -17.41
C PHE A 655 12.24 0.33 -18.35
N THR A 656 12.75 1.14 -19.29
CA THR A 656 11.86 1.91 -20.18
C THR A 656 10.88 1.01 -20.93
N GLY A 657 9.60 1.35 -20.84
CA GLY A 657 8.50 0.55 -21.39
C GLY A 657 7.96 -0.52 -20.47
N TRP A 658 8.61 -0.78 -19.33
CA TRP A 658 8.07 -1.72 -18.34
C TRP A 658 6.88 -1.11 -17.62
N THR A 659 5.97 -1.96 -17.18
CA THR A 659 4.92 -1.57 -16.23
C THR A 659 5.52 -1.42 -14.82
N LYS A 660 4.81 -0.72 -13.96
CA LYS A 660 5.20 -0.61 -12.54
C LYS A 660 5.34 -1.99 -11.89
N ASP A 661 4.40 -2.91 -12.20
CA ASP A 661 4.37 -4.24 -11.60
C ASP A 661 5.55 -5.10 -12.04
N GLU A 662 5.99 -4.99 -13.29
CA GLU A 662 7.21 -5.65 -13.76
C GLU A 662 8.46 -5.16 -13.00
N VAL A 663 8.53 -3.85 -12.71
CA VAL A 663 9.61 -3.30 -11.86
C VAL A 663 9.50 -3.81 -10.43
N VAL A 664 8.28 -3.91 -9.87
CA VAL A 664 8.06 -4.48 -8.53
C VAL A 664 8.51 -5.95 -8.47
N GLN A 665 8.17 -6.78 -9.46
CA GLN A 665 8.61 -8.18 -9.52
C GLN A 665 10.14 -8.30 -9.59
N PHE A 666 10.78 -7.46 -10.39
CA PHE A 666 12.24 -7.38 -10.44
C PHE A 666 12.84 -6.97 -9.10
N ALA A 667 12.28 -5.94 -8.46
CA ALA A 667 12.71 -5.43 -7.18
C ALA A 667 12.57 -6.47 -6.05
N MET A 668 11.46 -7.22 -6.02
CA MET A 668 11.24 -8.31 -5.06
C MET A 668 12.28 -9.42 -5.17
N LEU A 669 12.71 -9.77 -6.39
CA LEU A 669 13.74 -10.79 -6.60
C LEU A 669 15.14 -10.30 -6.20
N THR A 670 15.44 -9.03 -6.45
CA THR A 670 16.78 -8.48 -6.32
C THR A 670 17.03 -7.76 -5.00
N GLY A 671 15.97 -7.42 -4.26
CA GLY A 671 16.04 -6.57 -3.08
C GLY A 671 16.30 -5.08 -3.43
N LEU A 672 16.04 -4.65 -4.66
CA LEU A 672 16.18 -3.27 -5.09
C LEU A 672 15.10 -2.40 -4.40
N GLU A 673 15.51 -1.29 -3.80
CA GLU A 673 14.58 -0.32 -3.23
C GLU A 673 14.15 0.68 -4.31
N VAL A 674 12.85 0.73 -4.64
CA VAL A 674 12.35 1.52 -5.76
C VAL A 674 11.43 2.63 -5.27
N GLU A 675 11.76 3.87 -5.63
CA GLU A 675 10.88 5.03 -5.48
C GLU A 675 10.25 5.35 -6.85
N TYR A 676 8.91 5.48 -6.88
CA TYR A 676 8.17 5.74 -8.12
C TYR A 676 7.71 7.19 -8.22
N VAL A 677 7.86 7.80 -9.40
CA VAL A 677 7.36 9.14 -9.72
C VAL A 677 6.47 9.05 -10.96
N GLY A 678 5.19 9.38 -10.81
CA GLY A 678 4.18 9.26 -11.88
C GLY A 678 3.48 7.91 -11.91
N GLU A 679 2.77 7.62 -12.98
CA GLU A 679 1.98 6.41 -13.19
C GLU A 679 2.07 5.91 -14.63
N GLY A 680 1.76 4.61 -14.85
CA GLY A 680 1.75 3.96 -16.15
C GLY A 680 3.07 3.23 -16.45
N TYR A 681 3.68 3.50 -17.59
CA TYR A 681 4.89 2.85 -18.08
C TYR A 681 6.14 3.64 -17.74
N VAL A 682 7.23 2.93 -17.47
CA VAL A 682 8.53 3.55 -17.19
C VAL A 682 9.06 4.31 -18.40
N ILE A 683 9.45 5.57 -18.21
CA ILE A 683 10.10 6.41 -19.21
C ILE A 683 11.51 6.82 -18.85
N ASP A 684 11.88 6.70 -17.56
CA ASP A 684 13.22 7.06 -17.08
C ASP A 684 13.56 6.35 -15.78
N GLN A 685 14.85 6.19 -15.51
CA GLN A 685 15.38 5.60 -14.28
C GLN A 685 16.61 6.36 -13.79
N SER A 686 16.71 6.63 -12.49
CA SER A 686 17.77 7.45 -11.90
C SER A 686 19.16 6.79 -11.93
N ILE A 687 19.22 5.47 -12.03
CA ILE A 687 20.46 4.71 -12.19
C ILE A 687 20.53 4.20 -13.63
N PRO A 688 21.59 4.49 -14.40
CA PRO A 688 21.68 4.06 -15.80
C PRO A 688 21.67 2.54 -15.97
N GLN A 689 21.10 2.06 -17.08
CA GLN A 689 21.23 0.65 -17.47
C GLN A 689 22.69 0.20 -17.53
N GLY A 690 22.95 -1.04 -17.22
CA GLY A 690 24.29 -1.64 -17.26
C GLY A 690 25.13 -1.38 -16.01
N GLN A 691 24.68 -0.56 -15.07
CA GLN A 691 25.37 -0.36 -13.80
C GLN A 691 25.33 -1.68 -12.99
N LEU A 692 26.51 -2.14 -12.55
CA LEU A 692 26.65 -3.35 -11.75
C LEU A 692 26.24 -3.06 -10.29
N LEU A 693 25.28 -3.83 -9.78
CA LEU A 693 24.80 -3.73 -8.40
C LEU A 693 25.16 -4.98 -7.61
N THR A 694 25.68 -4.77 -6.39
CA THR A 694 26.12 -5.86 -5.48
C THR A 694 25.37 -5.86 -4.15
N ASN A 695 24.68 -4.76 -3.83
CA ASN A 695 23.87 -4.57 -2.63
C ASN A 695 22.56 -3.87 -2.98
N PRO A 696 21.52 -3.97 -2.15
CA PRO A 696 20.32 -3.16 -2.31
C PRO A 696 20.67 -1.68 -2.36
N ILE A 697 20.25 -1.01 -3.41
CA ILE A 697 20.43 0.43 -3.64
C ILE A 697 19.07 1.00 -3.99
N GLY A 698 18.75 2.19 -3.49
CA GLY A 698 17.54 2.91 -3.86
C GLY A 698 17.63 3.46 -5.29
N ILE A 699 16.57 3.28 -6.07
CA ILE A 699 16.43 3.80 -7.43
C ILE A 699 15.10 4.54 -7.56
N THR A 700 15.11 5.68 -8.26
CA THR A 700 13.87 6.38 -8.63
C THR A 700 13.49 6.00 -10.06
N ILE A 701 12.23 5.59 -10.26
CA ILE A 701 11.65 5.22 -11.54
C ILE A 701 10.58 6.25 -11.90
N THR A 702 10.70 6.88 -13.08
CA THR A 702 9.72 7.84 -13.59
C THR A 702 8.77 7.13 -14.56
N LEU A 703 7.47 7.28 -14.31
CA LEU A 703 6.38 6.65 -15.06
C LEU A 703 5.55 7.68 -15.83
N THR A 704 4.92 7.27 -16.93
CA THR A 704 3.98 8.10 -17.70
C THR A 704 2.81 7.27 -18.24
N LYS A 705 1.62 7.90 -18.28
CA LYS A 705 0.46 7.42 -19.05
C LYS A 705 0.43 7.97 -20.49
N ASP A 706 1.29 8.92 -20.82
CA ASP A 706 1.38 9.49 -22.16
C ASP A 706 2.09 8.51 -23.11
N THR A 707 1.28 7.74 -23.85
CA THR A 707 1.77 6.75 -24.82
C THR A 707 2.58 7.38 -25.96
N LYS A 708 2.37 8.66 -26.27
CA LYS A 708 3.15 9.37 -27.26
C LYS A 708 4.57 9.64 -26.75
N LEU A 709 4.68 10.13 -25.52
CA LEU A 709 5.96 10.37 -24.85
C LEU A 709 6.73 9.06 -24.67
N LEU A 710 6.03 7.98 -24.29
CA LEU A 710 6.61 6.63 -24.15
C LEU A 710 7.19 6.14 -25.50
N ASN A 711 6.40 6.23 -26.59
CA ASN A 711 6.83 5.79 -27.91
C ASN A 711 8.03 6.62 -28.44
N GLU A 712 8.06 7.93 -28.17
CA GLU A 712 9.19 8.79 -28.52
C GLU A 712 10.46 8.38 -27.76
N LYS A 713 10.37 8.07 -26.45
CA LYS A 713 11.50 7.59 -25.63
C LYS A 713 12.01 6.21 -26.09
N MET A 714 11.11 5.27 -26.35
CA MET A 714 11.47 3.95 -26.87
C MET A 714 12.13 4.00 -28.25
N ALA A 715 11.64 4.89 -29.13
CA ALA A 715 12.24 5.09 -30.46
C ALA A 715 13.66 5.68 -30.38
N LEU A 716 13.89 6.65 -29.48
CA LEU A 716 15.22 7.24 -29.26
C LEU A 716 16.22 6.22 -28.75
N GLN A 717 15.81 5.31 -27.87
CA GLN A 717 16.66 4.23 -27.35
C GLN A 717 17.02 3.20 -28.43
N ASN A 718 16.07 2.82 -29.27
CA ASN A 718 16.32 1.90 -30.39
C ASN A 718 17.34 2.50 -31.39
N ILE A 719 17.34 3.81 -31.58
CA ILE A 719 18.33 4.49 -32.43
C ILE A 719 19.72 4.44 -31.78
N GLN A 720 19.81 4.64 -30.45
CA GLN A 720 21.10 4.57 -29.73
C GLN A 720 21.69 3.14 -29.71
N VAL A 721 20.86 2.10 -29.55
CA VAL A 721 21.31 0.72 -29.62
C VAL A 721 21.82 0.37 -31.02
N ASN A 722 21.10 0.75 -32.07
CA ASN A 722 21.52 0.49 -33.45
C ASN A 722 22.80 1.26 -33.84
N SER A 723 23.01 2.48 -33.33
CA SER A 723 24.25 3.23 -33.57
C SER A 723 25.46 2.61 -32.87
N SER A 724 25.28 2.10 -31.65
CA SER A 724 26.35 1.41 -30.91
C SER A 724 26.73 0.05 -31.54
N ILE A 725 25.79 -0.67 -32.16
CA ILE A 725 26.05 -1.90 -32.90
C ILE A 725 26.84 -1.58 -34.19
N GLN A 726 26.50 -0.54 -34.92
CA GLN A 726 27.23 -0.12 -36.12
C GLN A 726 28.65 0.35 -35.82
N GLU A 727 28.88 1.02 -34.68
CA GLU A 727 30.24 1.38 -34.24
C GLU A 727 31.07 0.16 -33.79
N SER A 728 30.45 -0.88 -33.23
CA SER A 728 31.14 -2.13 -32.87
C SER A 728 31.54 -2.95 -34.11
N ASP A 729 30.67 -3.03 -35.11
CA ASP A 729 30.95 -3.75 -36.36
C ASP A 729 32.02 -3.02 -37.21
N SER A 730 32.02 -1.68 -37.24
CA SER A 730 33.05 -0.89 -37.92
C SER A 730 34.44 -0.99 -37.25
N ASN A 731 34.50 -1.24 -35.92
CA ASN A 731 35.76 -1.47 -35.21
C ASN A 731 36.30 -2.89 -35.38
N VAL A 732 35.44 -3.89 -35.64
CA VAL A 732 35.87 -5.25 -35.92
C VAL A 732 36.43 -5.36 -37.34
N GLU A 733 35.82 -4.74 -38.36
CA GLU A 733 36.35 -4.66 -39.72
C GLU A 733 37.69 -3.88 -39.83
N SER A 734 37.93 -2.91 -38.95
CA SER A 734 39.20 -2.17 -38.94
C SER A 734 40.36 -2.89 -38.27
N GLN A 735 40.12 -3.94 -37.49
CA GLN A 735 41.19 -4.79 -36.89
C GLN A 735 41.63 -5.96 -37.78
N ASP A 736 40.77 -6.47 -38.65
CA ASP A 736 41.11 -7.53 -39.59
C ASP A 736 41.96 -7.03 -40.79
N HIS A 737 41.98 -5.72 -41.05
CA HIS A 737 42.84 -5.14 -42.12
C HIS A 737 44.23 -4.71 -41.63
N GLN A 738 44.60 -4.86 -40.35
CA GLN A 738 45.96 -4.59 -39.83
C GLN A 738 46.80 -5.88 -39.57
N SER A 739 46.29 -7.05 -39.89
CA SER A 739 47.04 -8.32 -39.71
C SER A 739 47.47 -8.97 -41.02
N GLU A 740 47.38 -8.27 -42.18
CA GLU A 740 47.86 -8.72 -43.50
C GLU A 740 48.81 -7.68 -44.16
N GLU A 741 49.70 -7.01 -43.44
CA GLU A 741 50.89 -6.36 -43.99
C GLU A 741 52.18 -6.76 -43.20
#